data_83cb88405dab4becdf9e22ab78475155
#
_entry.id   83cb88405dab4becdf9e22ab78475155
#
_cell.length_a   1.000
_cell.length_b   1.000
_cell.length_c   1.000
_cell.angle_alpha   90.00
_cell.angle_beta   90.00
_cell.angle_gamma   90.00
#
_symmetry.space_group_name_H-M   'P 1'
#
loop_
_entity.id
_entity.type
_entity.pdbx_description
1 polymer ?
#
loop_
_entity_poly.entity_id
_entity_poly.type
_entity_poly.pdbx_seq_one_letter_code
_entity_poly.pdbx_strand_id
1 'polypeptide(L)'
;MKRPLFDVGIAVLLGSAVVLYGNIYCYLLLPVLLAAAMFCAGRAADPRWRKAAVCALSAAASILLMLSVSLSLESELKPLDGKTAEVTGVVTEKKSGNLYEAYGSVSTEAGSAEHIKFTLWNALSDELEAGDSFRCTARVTYDDPYTSEYRSSAGESRFLFCATGEEIELLDKSLYPVRAVTARLRAETSDRLIHALGAETGNLFSAITTGLRPGFDDSVQMMKDAGVYHVLAISGLHIAVFCHLILALTRVLPLRRRLRNSLALLCLWCPVLLSGGNHAVLRAAVMYSVLLFGRVIGRKADSLNSLGLAVILLILMDPFAVLSYGFLLSVLATLGILLYERPLAEFLKSHLPAQLTGRVGSSLVHLLACAVAAQCLTLPILADMDSRLVLNGIGAGMLVLPMMTPMLLLGYLLIPALWLFPEGAGLLVLPARLLGSLFLRIAGWFSGLPFIFPLDTPVSRTVVLLMTLLLVVITALPVARRFFRPAMLAGASICCLLIAWEQWELAGSVQVISRGEDLMLLQDGHAVVLLADRDSEMLEELRRNGAEQIDLLIVESYAPLQAEGTLELLREYPPLQIAAPDSGAVTSYLEAVCDAPITSREQIEAVLPGDLQLRYQRGVGVEVSCSDILLLKFQDVYDIIKQYEPDVLLLPEQKAQVYRAGGIRVRENTAERTELLFWT
;
A
#
# COMPACT_ATOMS: atom_id res chain seq x y z
N MET A 1 35.83 7.30 -5.48
CA MET A 1 34.44 7.08 -5.01
C MET A 1 34.48 6.64 -3.55
N LYS A 2 33.87 7.38 -2.62
CA LYS A 2 33.78 6.93 -1.21
C LYS A 2 32.78 5.78 -1.05
N ARG A 3 31.71 5.75 -1.87
CA ARG A 3 30.60 4.77 -1.81
C ARG A 3 30.15 4.36 -3.21
N PRO A 4 30.95 3.58 -3.95
CA PRO A 4 30.67 3.27 -5.36
C PRO A 4 29.37 2.48 -5.57
N LEU A 5 29.08 1.50 -4.72
CA LEU A 5 27.85 0.68 -4.86
C LEU A 5 26.59 1.45 -4.56
N PHE A 6 26.64 2.42 -3.64
CA PHE A 6 25.51 3.31 -3.37
C PHE A 6 25.21 4.21 -4.58
N ASP A 7 26.24 4.84 -5.13
CA ASP A 7 26.07 5.73 -6.28
C ASP A 7 25.51 4.97 -7.49
N VAL A 8 26.01 3.75 -7.76
CA VAL A 8 25.50 2.87 -8.83
C VAL A 8 24.08 2.40 -8.53
N GLY A 9 23.79 1.98 -7.29
CA GLY A 9 22.44 1.53 -6.89
C GLY A 9 21.37 2.60 -7.08
N ILE A 10 21.67 3.85 -6.73
CA ILE A 10 20.75 4.97 -6.98
C ILE A 10 20.59 5.23 -8.49
N ALA A 11 21.67 5.15 -9.26
CA ALA A 11 21.58 5.34 -10.71
C ALA A 11 20.73 4.23 -11.38
N VAL A 12 20.88 2.98 -10.94
CA VAL A 12 20.06 1.85 -11.39
C VAL A 12 18.60 2.05 -11.01
N LEU A 13 18.30 2.42 -9.77
CA LEU A 13 16.95 2.70 -9.31
C LEU A 13 16.26 3.80 -10.12
N LEU A 14 16.95 4.93 -10.32
CA LEU A 14 16.41 6.04 -11.10
C LEU A 14 16.21 5.67 -12.57
N GLY A 15 17.15 4.91 -13.17
CA GLY A 15 17.02 4.44 -14.54
C GLY A 15 15.80 3.53 -14.72
N SER A 16 15.60 2.57 -13.80
CA SER A 16 14.44 1.68 -13.82
C SER A 16 13.13 2.44 -13.59
N ALA A 17 13.09 3.38 -12.63
CA ALA A 17 11.91 4.20 -12.36
C ALA A 17 11.53 5.06 -13.57
N VAL A 18 12.50 5.62 -14.28
CA VAL A 18 12.24 6.42 -15.48
C VAL A 18 11.51 5.60 -16.55
N VAL A 19 11.86 4.33 -16.77
CA VAL A 19 11.16 3.47 -17.74
C VAL A 19 9.72 3.22 -17.34
N LEU A 20 9.48 2.91 -16.07
CA LEU A 20 8.17 2.49 -15.58
C LEU A 20 7.17 3.65 -15.40
N TYR A 21 7.67 4.83 -15.02
CA TYR A 21 6.82 6.01 -14.77
C TYR A 21 6.84 7.05 -15.90
N GLY A 22 7.82 7.00 -16.80
CA GLY A 22 8.07 8.01 -17.82
C GLY A 22 7.46 7.72 -19.21
N ASN A 23 6.84 6.57 -19.40
CA ASN A 23 6.24 6.15 -20.67
C ASN A 23 7.25 6.16 -21.84
N ILE A 24 6.75 6.16 -23.09
CA ILE A 24 7.54 6.06 -24.34
C ILE A 24 8.69 7.10 -24.49
N TYR A 25 8.61 8.23 -23.77
CA TYR A 25 9.64 9.28 -23.79
C TYR A 25 10.98 8.87 -23.16
N CYS A 26 11.03 7.77 -22.44
CA CYS A 26 12.25 7.24 -21.83
C CYS A 26 13.30 6.84 -22.86
N TYR A 27 12.87 6.44 -24.05
CA TYR A 27 13.78 6.09 -25.16
C TYR A 27 14.68 7.27 -25.56
N LEU A 28 14.18 8.50 -25.39
CA LEU A 28 14.93 9.72 -25.68
C LEU A 28 16.03 10.01 -24.63
N LEU A 29 15.89 9.50 -23.42
CA LEU A 29 16.89 9.67 -22.36
C LEU A 29 18.09 8.74 -22.54
N LEU A 30 17.93 7.60 -23.16
CA LEU A 30 19.00 6.63 -23.35
C LEU A 30 20.19 7.22 -24.15
N PRO A 31 20.00 7.81 -25.35
CA PRO A 31 21.12 8.43 -26.07
C PRO A 31 21.71 9.62 -25.31
N VAL A 32 20.91 10.38 -24.56
CA VAL A 32 21.40 11.49 -23.72
C VAL A 32 22.31 10.97 -22.61
N LEU A 33 21.92 9.89 -21.90
CA LEU A 33 22.73 9.26 -20.87
C LEU A 33 24.03 8.66 -21.44
N LEU A 34 23.95 8.02 -22.61
CA LEU A 34 25.14 7.47 -23.30
C LEU A 34 26.08 8.60 -23.73
N ALA A 35 25.56 9.67 -24.29
CA ALA A 35 26.37 10.84 -24.67
C ALA A 35 27.01 11.49 -23.44
N ALA A 36 26.25 11.66 -22.33
CA ALA A 36 26.77 12.15 -21.07
C ALA A 36 27.85 11.23 -20.49
N ALA A 37 27.65 9.91 -20.55
CA ALA A 37 28.67 8.94 -20.12
C ALA A 37 29.94 9.03 -20.94
N MET A 38 29.84 9.12 -22.27
CA MET A 38 31.01 9.29 -23.18
C MET A 38 31.73 10.61 -22.91
N PHE A 39 31.01 11.71 -22.76
CA PHE A 39 31.60 13.02 -22.42
C PHE A 39 32.33 13.00 -21.07
N CYS A 40 31.73 12.39 -20.05
CA CYS A 40 32.35 12.22 -18.74
C CYS A 40 33.54 11.25 -18.78
N ALA A 41 33.47 10.20 -19.59
CA ALA A 41 34.55 9.24 -19.78
C ALA A 41 35.78 9.90 -20.45
N GLY A 42 35.59 10.81 -21.41
CA GLY A 42 36.65 11.61 -22.02
C GLY A 42 37.42 12.50 -21.03
N ARG A 43 36.79 12.78 -19.86
CA ARG A 43 37.39 13.56 -18.75
C ARG A 43 37.72 12.74 -17.52
N ALA A 44 37.84 11.40 -17.65
CA ALA A 44 38.01 10.46 -16.54
C ALA A 44 39.32 10.59 -15.72
N ALA A 45 40.22 11.48 -16.10
CA ALA A 45 41.36 11.86 -15.29
C ALA A 45 40.94 12.48 -13.93
N ASP A 46 39.84 13.22 -13.91
CA ASP A 46 39.22 13.71 -12.67
C ASP A 46 38.26 12.64 -12.08
N PRO A 47 38.42 12.26 -10.78
CA PRO A 47 37.54 11.29 -10.10
C PRO A 47 36.06 11.63 -10.15
N ARG A 48 35.68 12.91 -10.25
CA ARG A 48 34.27 13.36 -10.32
C ARG A 48 33.62 12.94 -11.64
N TRP A 49 34.31 13.15 -12.76
CA TRP A 49 33.82 12.78 -14.09
C TRP A 49 33.78 11.26 -14.28
N ARG A 50 34.76 10.54 -13.70
CA ARG A 50 34.70 9.06 -13.67
C ARG A 50 33.46 8.56 -12.94
N LYS A 51 33.13 9.16 -11.79
CA LYS A 51 31.92 8.84 -11.04
C LYS A 51 30.66 9.09 -11.88
N ALA A 52 30.55 10.26 -12.49
CA ALA A 52 29.41 10.61 -13.34
C ALA A 52 29.26 9.66 -14.53
N ALA A 53 30.36 9.26 -15.18
CA ALA A 53 30.35 8.28 -16.27
C ALA A 53 29.80 6.93 -15.83
N VAL A 54 30.27 6.40 -14.68
CA VAL A 54 29.81 5.12 -14.14
C VAL A 54 28.31 5.18 -13.78
N CYS A 55 27.86 6.26 -13.16
CA CYS A 55 26.44 6.42 -12.83
C CYS A 55 25.55 6.50 -14.09
N ALA A 56 25.98 7.27 -15.10
CA ALA A 56 25.24 7.40 -16.36
C ALA A 56 25.18 6.05 -17.13
N LEU A 57 26.29 5.29 -17.17
CA LEU A 57 26.31 3.95 -17.76
C LEU A 57 25.42 2.97 -16.99
N SER A 58 25.42 3.03 -15.68
CA SER A 58 24.58 2.16 -14.84
C SER A 58 23.10 2.46 -15.02
N ALA A 59 22.71 3.74 -15.10
CA ALA A 59 21.34 4.14 -15.42
C ALA A 59 20.94 3.68 -16.83
N ALA A 60 21.79 3.88 -17.84
CA ALA A 60 21.54 3.42 -19.20
C ALA A 60 21.41 1.89 -19.29
N ALA A 61 22.26 1.15 -18.57
CA ALA A 61 22.18 -0.31 -18.51
C ALA A 61 20.88 -0.79 -17.86
N SER A 62 20.41 -0.11 -16.79
CA SER A 62 19.15 -0.47 -16.15
C SER A 62 17.95 -0.14 -17.05
N ILE A 63 17.96 0.96 -17.78
CA ILE A 63 16.96 1.28 -18.80
C ILE A 63 16.89 0.18 -19.86
N LEU A 64 18.05 -0.23 -20.41
CA LEU A 64 18.10 -1.30 -21.40
C LEU A 64 17.61 -2.64 -20.86
N LEU A 65 17.98 -2.99 -19.63
CA LEU A 65 17.50 -4.20 -18.97
C LEU A 65 15.97 -4.16 -18.83
N MET A 66 15.43 -3.07 -18.30
CA MET A 66 13.99 -2.89 -18.15
C MET A 66 13.23 -3.00 -19.47
N LEU A 67 13.72 -2.31 -20.51
CA LEU A 67 13.10 -2.36 -21.82
C LEU A 67 13.15 -3.78 -22.42
N SER A 68 14.27 -4.48 -22.30
CA SER A 68 14.37 -5.85 -22.82
C SER A 68 13.43 -6.81 -22.12
N VAL A 69 13.32 -6.73 -20.78
CA VAL A 69 12.41 -7.57 -19.99
C VAL A 69 10.96 -7.22 -20.24
N SER A 70 10.64 -5.93 -20.33
CA SER A 70 9.29 -5.46 -20.62
C SER A 70 8.79 -5.92 -22.00
N LEU A 71 9.61 -5.76 -23.04
CA LEU A 71 9.27 -6.22 -24.38
C LEU A 71 9.14 -7.75 -24.47
N SER A 72 10.01 -8.49 -23.77
CA SER A 72 9.91 -9.94 -23.69
C SER A 72 8.62 -10.36 -23.01
N LEU A 73 8.30 -9.77 -21.85
CA LEU A 73 7.09 -10.06 -21.09
C LEU A 73 5.83 -9.72 -21.89
N GLU A 74 5.79 -8.55 -22.54
CA GLU A 74 4.67 -8.16 -23.39
C GLU A 74 4.48 -9.14 -24.56
N SER A 75 5.58 -9.57 -25.19
CA SER A 75 5.52 -10.55 -26.29
C SER A 75 5.03 -11.93 -25.87
N GLU A 76 5.27 -12.32 -24.60
CA GLU A 76 4.83 -13.60 -24.05
C GLU A 76 3.38 -13.54 -23.50
N LEU A 77 3.01 -12.46 -22.81
CA LEU A 77 1.74 -12.38 -22.08
C LEU A 77 0.59 -11.77 -22.92
N LYS A 78 0.85 -10.77 -23.75
CA LYS A 78 -0.18 -10.12 -24.57
C LYS A 78 -0.94 -11.08 -25.51
N PRO A 79 -0.30 -12.11 -26.11
CA PRO A 79 -1.03 -13.10 -26.90
C PRO A 79 -2.03 -13.96 -26.10
N LEU A 80 -1.91 -13.99 -24.76
CA LEU A 80 -2.78 -14.76 -23.88
C LEU A 80 -4.05 -13.97 -23.49
N ASP A 81 -4.03 -12.65 -23.67
CA ASP A 81 -5.11 -11.75 -23.23
C ASP A 81 -6.46 -12.09 -23.87
N GLY A 82 -7.50 -12.10 -23.03
CA GLY A 82 -8.88 -12.38 -23.42
C GLY A 82 -9.15 -13.84 -23.81
N LYS A 83 -8.13 -14.74 -23.79
CA LYS A 83 -8.26 -16.12 -24.22
C LYS A 83 -8.51 -17.07 -23.07
N THR A 84 -9.10 -18.21 -23.40
CA THR A 84 -9.19 -19.35 -22.51
C THR A 84 -7.88 -20.14 -22.57
N ALA A 85 -7.28 -20.39 -21.42
CA ALA A 85 -5.99 -21.02 -21.28
C ALA A 85 -6.07 -22.20 -20.31
N GLU A 86 -5.22 -23.20 -20.54
CA GLU A 86 -4.93 -24.21 -19.53
C GLU A 86 -3.94 -23.62 -18.54
N VAL A 87 -4.34 -23.56 -17.27
CA VAL A 87 -3.56 -23.02 -16.17
C VAL A 87 -3.16 -24.14 -15.24
N THR A 88 -1.86 -24.29 -15.00
CA THR A 88 -1.33 -25.27 -14.04
C THR A 88 -0.42 -24.56 -13.05
N GLY A 89 -0.61 -24.83 -11.76
CA GLY A 89 0.18 -24.13 -10.76
C GLY A 89 0.05 -24.66 -9.36
N VAL A 90 0.61 -23.91 -8.43
CA VAL A 90 0.54 -24.14 -6.98
C VAL A 90 -0.02 -22.89 -6.33
N VAL A 91 -0.99 -23.06 -5.46
CA VAL A 91 -1.53 -22.00 -4.62
C VAL A 91 -0.46 -21.56 -3.61
N THR A 92 -0.05 -20.31 -3.67
CA THR A 92 0.95 -19.77 -2.74
C THR A 92 0.30 -19.08 -1.54
N GLU A 93 -0.88 -18.48 -1.73
CA GLU A 93 -1.63 -17.79 -0.68
C GLU A 93 -3.13 -17.74 -1.04
N LYS A 94 -4.00 -17.92 -0.07
CA LYS A 94 -5.42 -17.61 -0.18
C LYS A 94 -5.60 -16.16 0.30
N LYS A 95 -6.16 -15.32 -0.56
CA LYS A 95 -6.55 -13.94 -0.22
C LYS A 95 -7.97 -13.91 0.35
N SER A 96 -8.78 -12.94 0.06
CA SER A 96 -10.18 -12.88 0.50
C SER A 96 -11.11 -13.61 -0.45
N GLY A 97 -12.14 -14.24 0.08
CA GLY A 97 -13.15 -14.97 -0.71
C GLY A 97 -12.53 -16.07 -1.59
N ASN A 98 -12.85 -16.06 -2.87
CA ASN A 98 -12.42 -17.05 -3.87
C ASN A 98 -11.18 -16.61 -4.66
N LEU A 99 -10.38 -15.69 -4.10
CA LEU A 99 -9.18 -15.13 -4.72
C LEU A 99 -7.93 -15.80 -4.17
N TYR A 100 -7.09 -16.32 -5.07
CA TYR A 100 -5.87 -17.04 -4.73
C TYR A 100 -4.66 -16.43 -5.44
N GLU A 101 -3.54 -16.31 -4.75
CA GLU A 101 -2.26 -16.16 -5.41
C GLU A 101 -1.68 -17.49 -5.79
N ALA A 102 -1.26 -17.64 -7.04
CA ALA A 102 -0.69 -18.86 -7.56
C ALA A 102 0.63 -18.62 -8.32
N TYR A 103 1.40 -19.68 -8.44
CA TYR A 103 2.62 -19.71 -9.23
C TYR A 103 2.62 -20.91 -10.14
N GLY A 104 2.83 -20.71 -11.45
CA GLY A 104 2.71 -21.82 -12.36
C GLY A 104 3.00 -21.46 -13.81
N SER A 105 2.28 -22.11 -14.70
CA SER A 105 2.31 -21.91 -16.15
C SER A 105 0.90 -21.72 -16.68
N VAL A 106 0.81 -20.88 -17.72
CA VAL A 106 -0.43 -20.61 -18.46
C VAL A 106 -0.14 -20.91 -19.92
N SER A 107 -0.94 -21.79 -20.54
CA SER A 107 -0.74 -22.23 -21.91
C SER A 107 -2.02 -22.11 -22.73
N THR A 108 -1.87 -21.60 -23.96
CA THR A 108 -2.92 -21.50 -24.97
C THR A 108 -2.38 -22.00 -26.32
N GLU A 109 -3.26 -22.19 -27.31
CA GLU A 109 -2.82 -22.47 -28.69
C GLU A 109 -1.92 -21.36 -29.28
N ALA A 110 -1.99 -20.14 -28.74
CA ALA A 110 -1.27 -18.98 -29.23
C ALA A 110 0.08 -18.73 -28.56
N GLY A 111 0.35 -19.38 -27.42
CA GLY A 111 1.59 -19.23 -26.69
C GLY A 111 1.50 -19.80 -25.28
N SER A 112 2.63 -19.87 -24.60
CA SER A 112 2.70 -20.31 -23.20
C SER A 112 3.64 -19.39 -22.42
N ALA A 113 3.28 -19.15 -21.16
CA ALA A 113 4.13 -18.46 -20.19
C ALA A 113 4.37 -19.40 -19.00
N GLU A 114 5.63 -19.61 -18.66
CA GLU A 114 6.05 -20.51 -17.59
C GLU A 114 6.70 -19.75 -16.44
N HIS A 115 6.66 -20.35 -15.25
CA HIS A 115 7.30 -19.79 -14.06
C HIS A 115 6.81 -18.39 -13.67
N ILE A 116 5.51 -18.13 -13.84
CA ILE A 116 4.88 -16.85 -13.55
C ILE A 116 4.07 -16.89 -12.26
N LYS A 117 3.96 -15.76 -11.61
CA LYS A 117 3.04 -15.49 -10.51
C LYS A 117 1.79 -14.85 -11.09
N PHE A 118 0.62 -15.32 -10.70
CA PHE A 118 -0.66 -14.81 -11.18
C PHE A 118 -1.73 -14.88 -10.08
N THR A 119 -2.80 -14.12 -10.27
CA THR A 119 -3.97 -14.18 -9.42
C THR A 119 -5.00 -15.08 -10.05
N LEU A 120 -5.52 -16.05 -9.30
CA LEU A 120 -6.59 -16.96 -9.71
C LEU A 120 -7.87 -16.60 -8.95
N TRP A 121 -8.94 -16.33 -9.68
CA TRP A 121 -10.29 -16.22 -9.15
C TRP A 121 -11.11 -17.44 -9.55
N ASN A 122 -11.74 -18.09 -8.56
CA ASN A 122 -12.58 -19.27 -8.77
C ASN A 122 -14.04 -18.91 -8.49
N ALA A 123 -14.91 -18.99 -9.51
CA ALA A 123 -16.34 -18.72 -9.36
C ALA A 123 -17.08 -19.85 -8.58
N LEU A 124 -16.55 -21.05 -8.63
CA LEU A 124 -17.04 -22.19 -7.85
C LEU A 124 -16.37 -22.17 -6.47
N SER A 125 -17.12 -22.46 -5.42
CA SER A 125 -16.67 -22.40 -4.03
C SER A 125 -15.74 -23.55 -3.61
N ASP A 126 -14.95 -24.09 -4.52
CA ASP A 126 -13.96 -25.12 -4.20
C ASP A 126 -12.85 -24.50 -3.34
N GLU A 127 -12.71 -24.98 -2.11
CA GLU A 127 -11.70 -24.51 -1.19
C GLU A 127 -10.33 -25.06 -1.55
N LEU A 128 -9.56 -24.26 -2.31
CA LEU A 128 -8.15 -24.54 -2.49
C LEU A 128 -7.37 -24.14 -1.23
N GLU A 129 -6.44 -24.99 -0.83
CA GLU A 129 -5.53 -24.71 0.27
C GLU A 129 -4.16 -24.25 -0.23
N ALA A 130 -3.45 -23.51 0.61
CA ALA A 130 -2.08 -23.10 0.31
C ALA A 130 -1.17 -24.34 0.15
N GLY A 131 -0.49 -24.41 -0.98
CA GLY A 131 0.36 -25.54 -1.36
C GLY A 131 -0.31 -26.58 -2.21
N ASP A 132 -1.60 -26.44 -2.52
CA ASP A 132 -2.27 -27.31 -3.46
C ASP A 132 -1.79 -27.05 -4.86
N SER A 133 -1.59 -28.15 -5.60
CA SER A 133 -1.22 -28.12 -7.00
C SER A 133 -2.47 -28.39 -7.82
N PHE A 134 -2.71 -27.55 -8.79
CA PHE A 134 -3.95 -27.56 -9.54
C PHE A 134 -3.74 -27.43 -11.04
N ARG A 135 -4.76 -27.88 -11.77
CA ARG A 135 -4.96 -27.66 -13.20
C ARG A 135 -6.39 -27.21 -13.42
N CYS A 136 -6.58 -26.17 -14.20
CA CYS A 136 -7.91 -25.70 -14.59
C CYS A 136 -7.87 -25.01 -15.94
N THR A 137 -9.04 -24.82 -16.52
CA THR A 137 -9.24 -23.95 -17.68
C THR A 137 -9.73 -22.61 -17.17
N ALA A 138 -9.02 -21.53 -17.50
CA ALA A 138 -9.35 -20.19 -17.04
C ALA A 138 -9.29 -19.18 -18.16
N ARG A 139 -10.13 -18.14 -18.09
CA ARG A 139 -9.99 -16.96 -18.93
C ARG A 139 -8.87 -16.09 -18.37
N VAL A 140 -7.93 -15.75 -19.23
CA VAL A 140 -6.76 -14.94 -18.86
C VAL A 140 -7.01 -13.49 -19.25
N THR A 141 -6.71 -12.59 -18.32
CA THR A 141 -6.68 -11.14 -18.57
C THR A 141 -5.26 -10.64 -18.30
N TYR A 142 -4.69 -9.94 -19.28
CA TYR A 142 -3.38 -9.31 -19.13
C TYR A 142 -3.55 -7.85 -18.75
N ASP A 143 -2.94 -7.49 -17.65
CA ASP A 143 -2.96 -6.13 -17.12
C ASP A 143 -1.65 -5.43 -17.48
N ASP A 144 -1.74 -4.43 -18.37
CA ASP A 144 -0.55 -3.73 -18.86
C ASP A 144 0.07 -2.88 -17.74
N PRO A 145 1.35 -3.11 -17.38
CA PRO A 145 2.02 -2.38 -16.32
C PRO A 145 2.12 -0.87 -16.56
N TYR A 146 1.95 -0.42 -17.78
CA TYR A 146 2.06 1.00 -18.15
C TYR A 146 0.73 1.75 -18.10
N THR A 147 -0.39 1.04 -18.23
CA THR A 147 -1.74 1.62 -18.28
C THR A 147 -2.60 1.29 -17.06
N SER A 148 -2.25 0.25 -16.32
CA SER A 148 -3.05 -0.26 -15.21
C SER A 148 -3.02 0.68 -14.01
N GLU A 149 -4.20 0.95 -13.45
CA GLU A 149 -4.37 1.64 -12.17
C GLU A 149 -3.82 0.80 -10.99
N TYR A 150 -3.78 -0.52 -11.18
CA TYR A 150 -3.26 -1.48 -10.22
C TYR A 150 -1.74 -1.66 -10.25
N ARG A 151 -0.96 -0.65 -10.65
CA ARG A 151 0.51 -0.72 -10.69
C ARG A 151 1.15 -1.24 -9.40
N SER A 152 0.54 -0.94 -8.25
CA SER A 152 1.05 -1.39 -6.94
C SER A 152 0.85 -2.88 -6.68
N SER A 153 -0.29 -3.43 -7.10
CA SER A 153 -0.61 -4.86 -6.97
C SER A 153 -0.01 -5.67 -8.12
N ALA A 154 0.08 -5.10 -9.31
CA ALA A 154 0.66 -5.73 -10.49
C ALA A 154 2.14 -6.12 -10.29
N GLY A 155 2.93 -5.33 -9.54
CA GLY A 155 4.31 -5.67 -9.19
C GLY A 155 4.44 -6.98 -8.39
N GLU A 156 3.39 -7.38 -7.66
CA GLU A 156 3.35 -8.64 -6.91
C GLU A 156 2.72 -9.79 -7.71
N SER A 157 1.72 -9.52 -8.56
CA SER A 157 0.92 -10.53 -9.31
C SER A 157 1.41 -10.78 -10.74
N ARG A 158 2.43 -10.11 -11.20
CA ARG A 158 3.02 -10.24 -12.55
C ARG A 158 2.02 -10.13 -13.70
N PHE A 159 1.05 -9.22 -13.59
CA PHE A 159 0.22 -8.77 -14.71
C PHE A 159 -0.74 -9.80 -15.30
N LEU A 160 -0.98 -10.94 -14.65
CA LEU A 160 -1.96 -11.92 -15.11
C LEU A 160 -3.02 -12.18 -14.04
N PHE A 161 -4.26 -12.06 -14.49
CA PHE A 161 -5.44 -12.47 -13.75
C PHE A 161 -6.13 -13.60 -14.50
N CYS A 162 -6.38 -14.72 -13.80
CA CYS A 162 -7.02 -15.90 -14.35
C CYS A 162 -8.36 -16.11 -13.67
N ALA A 163 -9.46 -16.08 -14.40
CA ALA A 163 -10.81 -16.34 -13.89
C ALA A 163 -11.32 -17.71 -14.38
N THR A 164 -11.66 -18.59 -13.48
CA THR A 164 -12.26 -19.87 -13.80
C THR A 164 -13.67 -20.01 -13.25
N GLY A 165 -14.57 -20.59 -14.04
CA GLY A 165 -15.91 -21.01 -13.65
C GLY A 165 -16.10 -22.54 -13.78
N GLU A 166 -15.01 -23.27 -13.99
CA GLU A 166 -15.00 -24.72 -14.14
C GLU A 166 -14.41 -25.40 -12.90
N GLU A 167 -14.64 -26.71 -12.78
CA GLU A 167 -14.09 -27.54 -11.71
C GLU A 167 -12.55 -27.58 -11.80
N ILE A 168 -11.87 -27.42 -10.67
CA ILE A 168 -10.41 -27.42 -10.60
C ILE A 168 -9.93 -28.85 -10.31
N GLU A 169 -9.06 -29.37 -11.16
CA GLU A 169 -8.40 -30.65 -10.96
C GLU A 169 -7.22 -30.50 -10.00
N LEU A 170 -7.29 -31.13 -8.84
CA LEU A 170 -6.16 -31.22 -7.91
C LEU A 170 -5.14 -32.24 -8.38
N LEU A 171 -3.88 -31.87 -8.40
CA LEU A 171 -2.77 -32.69 -8.84
C LEU A 171 -2.08 -33.39 -7.64
N ASP A 172 -1.92 -34.69 -7.67
CA ASP A 172 -1.20 -35.44 -6.62
C ASP A 172 0.28 -35.09 -6.51
N LYS A 173 0.90 -34.70 -7.62
CA LYS A 173 2.32 -34.27 -7.67
C LYS A 173 2.45 -32.84 -8.07
N SER A 174 3.11 -32.07 -7.20
CA SER A 174 3.40 -30.69 -7.50
C SER A 174 4.53 -30.53 -8.51
N LEU A 175 4.31 -29.72 -9.53
CA LEU A 175 5.35 -29.25 -10.47
C LEU A 175 6.36 -28.33 -9.77
N TYR A 176 5.97 -27.68 -8.67
CA TYR A 176 6.77 -26.72 -7.89
C TYR A 176 6.88 -27.14 -6.41
N PRO A 177 7.54 -28.30 -6.09
CA PRO A 177 7.48 -28.90 -4.76
C PRO A 177 8.01 -27.98 -3.64
N VAL A 178 9.05 -27.20 -3.90
CA VAL A 178 9.61 -26.28 -2.91
C VAL A 178 8.59 -25.20 -2.55
N ARG A 179 7.88 -24.64 -3.53
CA ARG A 179 6.85 -23.61 -3.29
C ARG A 179 5.63 -24.19 -2.58
N ALA A 180 5.20 -25.39 -2.97
CA ALA A 180 4.10 -26.10 -2.32
C ALA A 180 4.39 -26.35 -0.83
N VAL A 181 5.57 -26.91 -0.53
CA VAL A 181 5.99 -27.16 0.86
C VAL A 181 6.10 -25.85 1.66
N THR A 182 6.69 -24.81 1.09
CA THR A 182 6.82 -23.51 1.80
C THR A 182 5.46 -22.85 2.03
N ALA A 183 4.52 -22.93 1.08
CA ALA A 183 3.17 -22.40 1.23
C ALA A 183 2.40 -23.13 2.35
N ARG A 184 2.43 -24.47 2.34
CA ARG A 184 1.80 -25.32 3.40
C ARG A 184 2.40 -25.04 4.78
N LEU A 185 3.73 -25.00 4.89
CA LEU A 185 4.43 -24.69 6.15
C LEU A 185 4.04 -23.30 6.69
N ARG A 186 3.91 -22.35 5.79
CA ARG A 186 3.51 -20.97 6.11
C ARG A 186 2.07 -20.92 6.63
N ALA A 187 1.12 -21.55 5.92
CA ALA A 187 -0.27 -21.62 6.30
C ALA A 187 -0.45 -22.36 7.64
N GLU A 188 0.12 -23.57 7.77
CA GLU A 188 0.03 -24.35 9.00
C GLU A 188 0.67 -23.64 10.20
N THR A 189 1.76 -22.90 10.00
CA THR A 189 2.37 -22.08 11.06
C THR A 189 1.43 -20.96 11.48
N SER A 190 0.77 -20.30 10.54
CA SER A 190 -0.26 -19.28 10.79
C SER A 190 -1.40 -19.85 11.65
N ASP A 191 -1.97 -20.97 11.24
CA ASP A 191 -3.09 -21.62 11.92
C ASP A 191 -2.73 -22.03 13.34
N ARG A 192 -1.54 -22.61 13.56
CA ARG A 192 -1.05 -22.96 14.90
C ARG A 192 -0.89 -21.73 15.78
N LEU A 193 -0.42 -20.60 15.24
CA LEU A 193 -0.31 -19.34 15.98
C LEU A 193 -1.69 -18.80 16.37
N ILE A 194 -2.65 -18.84 15.44
CA ILE A 194 -4.02 -18.38 15.67
C ILE A 194 -4.70 -19.25 16.73
N HIS A 195 -4.59 -20.58 16.62
CA HIS A 195 -5.13 -21.49 17.62
C HIS A 195 -4.51 -21.30 19.01
N ALA A 196 -3.20 -21.07 19.08
CA ALA A 196 -2.50 -20.92 20.35
C ALA A 196 -2.77 -19.56 21.03
N LEU A 197 -2.81 -18.47 20.24
CA LEU A 197 -2.88 -17.11 20.77
C LEU A 197 -4.30 -16.50 20.72
N GLY A 198 -5.25 -17.14 20.04
CA GLY A 198 -6.59 -16.60 19.75
C GLY A 198 -6.60 -15.74 18.48
N ALA A 199 -7.80 -15.46 17.94
CA ALA A 199 -7.96 -14.88 16.62
C ALA A 199 -7.18 -13.58 16.43
N GLU A 200 -7.45 -12.53 17.19
CA GLU A 200 -6.81 -11.21 17.00
C GLU A 200 -5.29 -11.26 17.22
N THR A 201 -4.86 -11.78 18.38
CA THR A 201 -3.43 -11.83 18.73
C THR A 201 -2.68 -12.82 17.85
N GLY A 202 -3.31 -13.94 17.49
CA GLY A 202 -2.74 -14.95 16.60
C GLY A 202 -2.53 -14.41 15.19
N ASN A 203 -3.51 -13.70 14.65
CA ASN A 203 -3.39 -13.02 13.36
C ASN A 203 -2.30 -11.96 13.36
N LEU A 204 -2.16 -11.17 14.45
CA LEU A 204 -1.06 -10.22 14.60
C LEU A 204 0.30 -10.92 14.56
N PHE A 205 0.48 -12.01 15.33
CA PHE A 205 1.72 -12.78 15.32
C PHE A 205 1.98 -13.49 14.00
N SER A 206 0.94 -14.02 13.34
CA SER A 206 1.01 -14.56 11.99
C SER A 206 1.48 -13.50 11.00
N ALA A 207 0.85 -12.32 10.99
CA ALA A 207 1.22 -11.22 10.12
C ALA A 207 2.70 -10.84 10.25
N ILE A 208 3.19 -10.66 11.49
CA ILE A 208 4.58 -10.22 11.72
C ILE A 208 5.63 -11.32 11.54
N THR A 209 5.25 -12.60 11.51
CA THR A 209 6.21 -13.71 11.37
C THR A 209 6.16 -14.42 10.02
N THR A 210 4.96 -14.69 9.50
CA THR A 210 4.72 -15.38 8.23
C THR A 210 4.26 -14.46 7.11
N GLY A 211 3.71 -13.27 7.44
CA GLY A 211 3.11 -12.33 6.51
C GLY A 211 1.65 -12.67 6.13
N LEU A 212 1.06 -13.76 6.66
CA LEU A 212 -0.33 -14.12 6.44
C LEU A 212 -1.25 -13.40 7.43
N ARG A 213 -2.46 -13.02 6.96
CA ARG A 213 -3.43 -12.22 7.73
C ARG A 213 -4.86 -12.73 7.55
N PRO A 214 -5.16 -14.02 7.76
CA PRO A 214 -6.50 -14.54 7.53
C PRO A 214 -7.50 -13.89 8.50
N GLY A 215 -8.56 -13.23 7.97
CA GLY A 215 -9.62 -12.63 8.78
C GLY A 215 -9.15 -11.52 9.74
N PHE A 216 -8.20 -10.66 9.30
CA PHE A 216 -7.63 -9.58 10.12
C PHE A 216 -7.96 -8.18 9.58
N ASP A 217 -8.95 -8.07 8.69
CA ASP A 217 -9.23 -6.85 7.92
C ASP A 217 -9.61 -5.65 8.80
N ASP A 218 -10.49 -5.82 9.78
CA ASP A 218 -10.87 -4.76 10.74
C ASP A 218 -9.66 -4.23 11.52
N SER A 219 -8.79 -5.13 11.97
CA SER A 219 -7.56 -4.75 12.68
C SER A 219 -6.53 -4.08 11.76
N VAL A 220 -6.54 -4.42 10.47
CA VAL A 220 -5.71 -3.76 9.45
C VAL A 220 -6.13 -2.30 9.29
N GLN A 221 -7.44 -2.02 9.18
CA GLN A 221 -7.94 -0.66 9.07
C GLN A 221 -7.61 0.16 10.33
N MET A 222 -7.89 -0.38 11.51
CA MET A 222 -7.48 0.23 12.79
C MET A 222 -5.98 0.58 12.82
N MET A 223 -5.10 -0.28 12.30
CA MET A 223 -3.66 -0.01 12.25
C MET A 223 -3.27 1.01 11.18
N LYS A 224 -4.00 1.11 10.07
CA LYS A 224 -3.85 2.19 9.08
C LYS A 224 -4.14 3.54 9.74
N ASP A 225 -5.27 3.66 10.44
CA ASP A 225 -5.71 4.90 11.10
C ASP A 225 -4.83 5.27 12.31
N ALA A 226 -4.27 4.28 13.00
CA ALA A 226 -3.22 4.48 13.99
C ALA A 226 -1.85 4.84 13.38
N GLY A 227 -1.66 4.75 12.05
CA GLY A 227 -0.39 5.01 11.35
C GLY A 227 0.71 3.98 11.60
N VAL A 228 0.36 2.78 12.10
CA VAL A 228 1.30 1.71 12.42
C VAL A 228 1.15 0.48 11.52
N TYR A 229 0.39 0.58 10.43
CA TYR A 229 0.19 -0.50 9.46
C TYR A 229 1.50 -1.09 8.92
N HIS A 230 2.53 -0.25 8.74
CA HIS A 230 3.86 -0.66 8.30
C HIS A 230 4.54 -1.71 9.21
N VAL A 231 4.06 -1.87 10.45
CA VAL A 231 4.54 -2.87 11.41
C VAL A 231 4.10 -4.29 11.03
N LEU A 232 2.93 -4.43 10.38
CA LEU A 232 2.45 -5.72 9.87
C LEU A 232 3.27 -6.22 8.68
N ALA A 233 3.85 -5.30 7.91
CA ALA A 233 4.75 -5.68 6.83
C ALA A 233 6.08 -6.16 7.42
N ILE A 234 6.48 -7.39 7.06
CA ILE A 234 7.77 -7.92 7.50
C ILE A 234 8.89 -7.02 6.97
N SER A 235 9.69 -6.46 7.87
CA SER A 235 10.64 -5.39 7.60
C SER A 235 12.07 -5.76 7.96
N GLY A 236 13.00 -4.81 7.75
CA GLY A 236 14.40 -4.95 8.15
C GLY A 236 14.59 -5.20 9.65
N LEU A 237 13.68 -4.70 10.51
CA LEU A 237 13.71 -4.98 11.96
C LEU A 237 13.48 -6.46 12.25
N HIS A 238 12.55 -7.11 11.55
CA HIS A 238 12.25 -8.53 11.69
C HIS A 238 13.49 -9.38 11.42
N ILE A 239 14.17 -9.11 10.31
CA ILE A 239 15.41 -9.79 9.92
C ILE A 239 16.54 -9.49 10.92
N ALA A 240 16.64 -8.26 11.43
CA ALA A 240 17.61 -7.89 12.45
C ALA A 240 17.41 -8.68 13.74
N VAL A 241 16.18 -8.72 14.27
CA VAL A 241 15.84 -9.45 15.49
C VAL A 241 16.11 -10.93 15.33
N PHE A 242 15.68 -11.52 14.22
CA PHE A 242 15.95 -12.93 13.90
C PHE A 242 17.46 -13.23 13.86
N CYS A 243 18.22 -12.41 13.15
CA CYS A 243 19.68 -12.55 13.07
C CYS A 243 20.34 -12.46 14.45
N HIS A 244 19.91 -11.51 15.29
CA HIS A 244 20.43 -11.37 16.65
C HIS A 244 20.03 -12.55 17.52
N LEU A 245 18.84 -13.10 17.36
CA LEU A 245 18.40 -14.33 18.07
C LEU A 245 19.33 -15.50 17.72
N ILE A 246 19.57 -15.78 16.43
CA ILE A 246 20.45 -16.85 15.99
C ILE A 246 21.88 -16.63 16.52
N LEU A 247 22.41 -15.40 16.45
CA LEU A 247 23.72 -15.08 16.99
C LEU A 247 23.78 -15.25 18.51
N ALA A 248 22.70 -14.99 19.25
CA ALA A 248 22.61 -15.20 20.69
C ALA A 248 22.57 -16.69 21.02
N LEU A 249 21.72 -17.47 20.36
CA LEU A 249 21.63 -18.93 20.53
C LEU A 249 22.97 -19.62 20.23
N THR A 250 23.62 -19.22 19.13
CA THR A 250 24.91 -19.78 18.76
C THR A 250 26.08 -19.37 19.67
N ARG A 251 25.90 -18.36 20.57
CA ARG A 251 26.90 -18.01 21.60
C ARG A 251 27.04 -19.06 22.69
N VAL A 252 25.97 -19.80 22.96
CA VAL A 252 26.00 -20.90 23.97
C VAL A 252 26.83 -22.06 23.49
N LEU A 253 26.99 -22.20 22.18
CA LEU A 253 27.80 -23.27 21.56
C LEU A 253 29.28 -22.85 21.46
N PRO A 254 30.23 -23.79 21.66
CA PRO A 254 31.69 -23.51 21.60
C PRO A 254 32.16 -23.34 20.16
N LEU A 255 31.48 -22.47 19.40
CA LEU A 255 31.75 -22.26 17.97
C LEU A 255 32.71 -21.08 17.75
N ARG A 256 33.62 -21.23 16.76
CA ARG A 256 34.48 -20.14 16.31
C ARG A 256 33.61 -19.00 15.74
N ARG A 257 34.02 -17.74 15.95
CA ARG A 257 33.28 -16.55 15.52
C ARG A 257 32.89 -16.58 14.03
N ARG A 258 33.78 -17.09 13.16
CA ARG A 258 33.50 -17.22 11.71
C ARG A 258 32.34 -18.20 11.46
N LEU A 259 32.39 -19.39 12.09
CA LEU A 259 31.35 -20.42 11.93
C LEU A 259 30.00 -19.92 12.45
N ARG A 260 29.97 -19.23 13.57
CA ARG A 260 28.76 -18.60 14.12
C ARG A 260 28.15 -17.58 13.16
N ASN A 261 28.96 -16.70 12.56
CA ASN A 261 28.46 -15.73 11.59
C ASN A 261 28.00 -16.42 10.29
N SER A 262 28.65 -17.51 9.87
CA SER A 262 28.23 -18.31 8.70
C SER A 262 26.92 -19.03 8.94
N LEU A 263 26.70 -19.58 10.14
CA LEU A 263 25.41 -20.17 10.53
C LEU A 263 24.30 -19.10 10.56
N ALA A 264 24.57 -17.93 11.13
CA ALA A 264 23.61 -16.83 11.13
C ALA A 264 23.28 -16.38 9.69
N LEU A 265 24.28 -16.36 8.80
CA LEU A 265 24.09 -16.04 7.38
C LEU A 265 23.19 -17.07 6.67
N LEU A 266 23.35 -18.36 6.97
CA LEU A 266 22.50 -19.41 6.42
C LEU A 266 21.07 -19.33 6.96
N CYS A 267 20.92 -19.26 8.29
CA CYS A 267 19.61 -19.20 8.94
C CYS A 267 18.82 -17.91 8.60
N LEU A 268 19.52 -16.83 8.23
CA LEU A 268 18.90 -15.56 7.86
C LEU A 268 17.87 -15.69 6.71
N TRP A 269 18.00 -16.72 5.88
CA TRP A 269 17.08 -16.95 4.76
C TRP A 269 15.80 -17.69 5.16
N CYS A 270 15.72 -18.25 6.38
CA CYS A 270 14.48 -18.89 6.86
C CYS A 270 13.27 -17.93 6.89
N PRO A 271 13.35 -16.70 7.45
CA PRO A 271 12.25 -15.74 7.37
C PRO A 271 11.85 -15.35 5.94
N VAL A 272 12.80 -15.36 4.99
CA VAL A 272 12.51 -15.08 3.57
C VAL A 272 11.61 -16.17 3.00
N LEU A 273 11.92 -17.44 3.30
CA LEU A 273 11.09 -18.57 2.87
C LEU A 273 9.72 -18.53 3.54
N LEU A 274 9.67 -18.27 4.86
CA LEU A 274 8.42 -18.19 5.62
C LEU A 274 7.54 -17.00 5.22
N SER A 275 8.10 -15.93 4.66
CA SER A 275 7.34 -14.77 4.19
C SER A 275 6.88 -14.86 2.73
N GLY A 276 7.12 -15.99 2.06
CA GLY A 276 6.82 -16.16 0.64
C GLY A 276 7.70 -15.34 -0.30
N GLY A 277 8.85 -14.82 0.17
CA GLY A 277 9.79 -14.06 -0.65
C GLY A 277 9.43 -12.60 -0.88
N ASN A 278 8.67 -11.98 0.01
CA ASN A 278 8.32 -10.56 -0.05
C ASN A 278 9.56 -9.68 -0.27
N HIS A 279 9.46 -8.70 -1.19
CA HIS A 279 10.59 -7.83 -1.60
C HIS A 279 11.23 -7.06 -0.43
N ALA A 280 10.45 -6.61 0.55
CA ALA A 280 10.98 -5.92 1.72
C ALA A 280 11.85 -6.83 2.60
N VAL A 281 11.43 -8.09 2.77
CA VAL A 281 12.17 -9.12 3.53
C VAL A 281 13.43 -9.53 2.77
N LEU A 282 13.30 -9.77 1.48
CA LEU A 282 14.42 -10.16 0.61
C LEU A 282 15.53 -9.09 0.60
N ARG A 283 15.15 -7.81 0.47
CA ARG A 283 16.10 -6.70 0.56
C ARG A 283 16.81 -6.67 1.92
N ALA A 284 16.08 -6.78 3.01
CA ALA A 284 16.67 -6.81 4.33
C ALA A 284 17.63 -8.01 4.50
N ALA A 285 17.25 -9.19 4.01
CA ALA A 285 18.09 -10.37 4.02
C ALA A 285 19.38 -10.17 3.21
N VAL A 286 19.30 -9.58 2.02
CA VAL A 286 20.47 -9.24 1.21
C VAL A 286 21.38 -8.26 1.96
N MET A 287 20.85 -7.17 2.52
CA MET A 287 21.64 -6.20 3.29
C MET A 287 22.32 -6.83 4.49
N TYR A 288 21.62 -7.65 5.27
CA TYR A 288 22.19 -8.36 6.41
C TYR A 288 23.19 -9.45 5.98
N SER A 289 22.95 -10.11 4.85
CA SER A 289 23.90 -11.05 4.26
C SER A 289 25.24 -10.37 3.95
N VAL A 290 25.22 -9.19 3.34
CA VAL A 290 26.42 -8.40 3.05
C VAL A 290 27.14 -8.00 4.35
N LEU A 291 26.38 -7.59 5.38
CA LEU A 291 26.94 -7.23 6.68
C LEU A 291 27.59 -8.42 7.39
N LEU A 292 26.91 -9.57 7.41
CA LEU A 292 27.44 -10.80 8.04
C LEU A 292 28.64 -11.35 7.26
N PHE A 293 28.56 -11.36 5.92
CA PHE A 293 29.68 -11.76 5.07
C PHE A 293 30.88 -10.85 5.30
N GLY A 294 30.69 -9.53 5.39
CA GLY A 294 31.74 -8.60 5.77
C GLY A 294 32.41 -8.97 7.12
N ARG A 295 31.62 -9.38 8.11
CA ARG A 295 32.13 -9.86 9.42
C ARG A 295 32.89 -11.20 9.30
N VAL A 296 32.46 -12.10 8.40
CA VAL A 296 33.16 -13.39 8.15
C VAL A 296 34.54 -13.15 7.56
N ILE A 297 34.66 -12.23 6.60
CA ILE A 297 35.94 -11.88 5.95
C ILE A 297 36.75 -10.81 6.71
N GLY A 298 36.26 -10.32 7.86
CA GLY A 298 36.96 -9.34 8.69
C GLY A 298 36.94 -7.90 8.16
N ARG A 299 36.02 -7.55 7.24
CA ARG A 299 35.85 -6.19 6.73
C ARG A 299 34.66 -5.50 7.37
N LYS A 300 34.76 -4.16 7.51
CA LYS A 300 33.62 -3.33 7.96
C LYS A 300 32.70 -3.06 6.77
N ALA A 301 31.40 -3.34 6.90
CA ALA A 301 30.40 -2.97 5.91
C ALA A 301 30.00 -1.50 6.10
N ASP A 302 29.82 -0.78 4.99
CA ASP A 302 29.20 0.55 4.94
C ASP A 302 27.71 0.41 4.59
N SER A 303 26.83 0.94 5.42
CA SER A 303 25.38 0.75 5.30
C SER A 303 24.81 1.30 3.98
N LEU A 304 25.33 2.43 3.49
CA LEU A 304 24.87 2.99 2.21
C LEU A 304 25.34 2.15 1.03
N ASN A 305 26.58 1.64 1.04
CA ASN A 305 27.04 0.69 0.02
C ASN A 305 26.26 -0.61 0.05
N SER A 306 25.89 -1.10 1.26
CA SER A 306 25.07 -2.31 1.41
C SER A 306 23.67 -2.10 0.85
N LEU A 307 23.07 -0.92 1.07
CA LEU A 307 21.79 -0.54 0.48
C LEU A 307 21.88 -0.49 -1.05
N GLY A 308 22.89 0.18 -1.60
CA GLY A 308 23.10 0.25 -3.06
C GLY A 308 23.27 -1.12 -3.69
N LEU A 309 24.04 -2.01 -3.07
CA LEU A 309 24.20 -3.39 -3.54
C LEU A 309 22.88 -4.17 -3.50
N ALA A 310 22.07 -4.00 -2.43
CA ALA A 310 20.79 -4.65 -2.32
C ALA A 310 19.82 -4.17 -3.43
N VAL A 311 19.78 -2.87 -3.70
CA VAL A 311 18.97 -2.29 -4.80
C VAL A 311 19.39 -2.89 -6.15
N ILE A 312 20.69 -2.94 -6.44
CA ILE A 312 21.20 -3.52 -7.69
C ILE A 312 20.77 -4.99 -7.82
N LEU A 313 21.02 -5.80 -6.78
CA LEU A 313 20.68 -7.22 -6.81
C LEU A 313 19.18 -7.47 -6.97
N LEU A 314 18.34 -6.71 -6.27
CA LEU A 314 16.88 -6.87 -6.35
C LEU A 314 16.33 -6.48 -7.71
N ILE A 315 16.80 -5.37 -8.30
CA ILE A 315 16.39 -4.97 -9.66
C ILE A 315 16.89 -5.96 -10.72
N LEU A 316 18.05 -6.57 -10.53
CA LEU A 316 18.53 -7.64 -11.42
C LEU A 316 17.71 -8.93 -11.30
N MET A 317 17.21 -9.24 -10.10
CA MET A 317 16.36 -10.43 -9.85
C MET A 317 14.92 -10.21 -10.32
N ASP A 318 14.39 -9.03 -10.06
CA ASP A 318 13.04 -8.61 -10.46
C ASP A 318 13.07 -7.14 -10.88
N PRO A 319 13.17 -6.87 -12.19
CA PRO A 319 13.18 -5.51 -12.71
C PRO A 319 11.93 -4.70 -12.36
N PHE A 320 10.76 -5.35 -12.22
CA PHE A 320 9.50 -4.71 -11.86
C PHE A 320 9.34 -4.41 -10.35
N ALA A 321 10.31 -4.81 -9.52
CA ALA A 321 10.29 -4.48 -8.08
C ALA A 321 10.10 -2.97 -7.81
N VAL A 322 10.51 -2.10 -8.73
CA VAL A 322 10.36 -0.64 -8.63
C VAL A 322 8.89 -0.20 -8.66
N LEU A 323 7.98 -0.99 -9.24
CA LEU A 323 6.53 -0.73 -9.19
C LEU A 323 5.93 -1.04 -7.82
N SER A 324 6.55 -1.89 -7.02
CA SER A 324 6.06 -2.26 -5.70
C SER A 324 6.25 -1.12 -4.69
N TYR A 325 5.15 -0.63 -4.13
CA TYR A 325 5.20 0.32 -3.01
C TYR A 325 6.04 -0.22 -1.84
N GLY A 326 5.95 -1.51 -1.54
CA GLY A 326 6.73 -2.15 -0.49
C GLY A 326 8.24 -2.03 -0.70
N PHE A 327 8.72 -2.18 -1.95
CA PHE A 327 10.12 -1.98 -2.29
C PHE A 327 10.54 -0.52 -2.15
N LEU A 328 9.78 0.41 -2.76
CA LEU A 328 10.09 1.84 -2.74
C LEU A 328 10.10 2.41 -1.32
N LEU A 329 9.02 2.19 -0.56
CA LEU A 329 8.91 2.64 0.83
C LEU A 329 10.08 2.12 1.67
N SER A 330 10.45 0.88 1.47
CA SER A 330 11.52 0.25 2.24
C SER A 330 12.91 0.79 1.90
N VAL A 331 13.21 1.05 0.63
CA VAL A 331 14.48 1.67 0.18
C VAL A 331 14.56 3.12 0.65
N LEU A 332 13.49 3.89 0.45
CA LEU A 332 13.44 5.31 0.80
C LEU A 332 13.44 5.53 2.33
N ALA A 333 12.69 4.72 3.10
CA ALA A 333 12.75 4.78 4.56
C ALA A 333 14.15 4.50 5.09
N THR A 334 14.80 3.44 4.58
CA THR A 334 16.19 3.11 4.97
C THR A 334 17.15 4.24 4.61
N LEU A 335 17.02 4.80 3.41
CA LEU A 335 17.82 5.93 2.97
C LEU A 335 17.57 7.17 3.84
N GLY A 336 16.31 7.50 4.13
CA GLY A 336 15.94 8.59 5.01
C GLY A 336 16.55 8.47 6.40
N ILE A 337 16.45 7.29 7.02
CA ILE A 337 17.07 7.01 8.33
C ILE A 337 18.60 7.20 8.26
N LEU A 338 19.26 6.63 7.25
CA LEU A 338 20.72 6.71 7.12
C LEU A 338 21.23 8.14 6.88
N LEU A 339 20.42 9.02 6.29
CA LEU A 339 20.78 10.39 5.98
C LEU A 339 20.36 11.38 7.08
N TYR A 340 19.17 11.23 7.67
CA TYR A 340 18.53 12.29 8.45
C TYR A 340 18.40 11.99 9.95
N GLU A 341 18.48 10.72 10.41
CA GLU A 341 18.30 10.37 11.83
C GLU A 341 19.25 11.18 12.74
N ARG A 342 20.55 11.20 12.43
CA ARG A 342 21.55 11.90 13.28
C ARG A 342 21.34 13.41 13.30
N PRO A 343 21.22 14.13 12.15
CA PRO A 343 20.97 15.58 12.18
C PRO A 343 19.68 15.94 12.91
N LEU A 344 18.61 15.14 12.76
CA LEU A 344 17.35 15.35 13.47
C LEU A 344 17.49 15.11 14.97
N ALA A 345 18.15 14.03 15.38
CA ALA A 345 18.38 13.75 16.81
C ALA A 345 19.22 14.86 17.48
N GLU A 346 20.26 15.37 16.81
CA GLU A 346 21.05 16.49 17.28
C GLU A 346 20.23 17.78 17.39
N PHE A 347 19.38 18.03 16.39
CA PHE A 347 18.48 19.19 16.39
C PHE A 347 17.48 19.10 17.54
N LEU A 348 16.80 17.97 17.72
CA LEU A 348 15.86 17.76 18.82
C LEU A 348 16.54 17.90 20.20
N LYS A 349 17.71 17.30 20.40
CA LYS A 349 18.47 17.39 21.64
C LYS A 349 18.88 18.84 21.97
N SER A 350 19.19 19.66 20.97
CA SER A 350 19.60 21.06 21.20
C SER A 350 18.45 21.97 21.66
N HIS A 351 17.19 21.56 21.47
CA HIS A 351 16.00 22.33 21.85
C HIS A 351 15.25 21.75 23.06
N LEU A 352 15.65 20.57 23.54
CA LEU A 352 15.05 19.95 24.72
C LEU A 352 15.77 20.35 26.01
N PRO A 353 15.05 20.52 27.13
CA PRO A 353 15.65 20.77 28.45
C PRO A 353 16.62 19.64 28.82
N ALA A 354 17.74 20.01 29.48
CA ALA A 354 18.77 19.06 29.90
C ALA A 354 18.23 17.90 30.77
N GLN A 355 17.17 18.13 31.52
CA GLN A 355 16.50 17.12 32.35
C GLN A 355 15.87 15.99 31.51
N LEU A 356 15.43 16.28 30.27
CA LEU A 356 14.84 15.31 29.36
C LEU A 356 15.88 14.59 28.47
N THR A 357 17.18 14.97 28.57
CA THR A 357 18.26 14.36 27.77
C THR A 357 18.99 13.21 28.49
N GLY A 358 18.47 12.71 29.61
CA GLY A 358 18.95 11.50 30.26
C GLY A 358 18.93 10.26 29.34
N ARG A 359 19.40 9.08 29.83
CA ARG A 359 19.47 7.86 29.00
C ARG A 359 18.15 7.54 28.30
N VAL A 360 17.04 7.57 29.02
CA VAL A 360 15.70 7.28 28.48
C VAL A 360 15.29 8.35 27.48
N GLY A 361 15.41 9.63 27.84
CA GLY A 361 15.05 10.73 26.95
C GLY A 361 15.89 10.76 25.67
N SER A 362 17.19 10.47 25.75
CA SER A 362 18.04 10.33 24.57
C SER A 362 17.57 9.22 23.65
N SER A 363 17.14 8.07 24.20
CA SER A 363 16.59 6.96 23.39
C SER A 363 15.27 7.34 22.72
N LEU A 364 14.39 8.04 23.42
CA LEU A 364 13.12 8.54 22.85
C LEU A 364 13.37 9.56 21.74
N VAL A 365 14.35 10.46 21.91
CA VAL A 365 14.73 11.41 20.85
C VAL A 365 15.26 10.71 19.62
N HIS A 366 16.10 9.67 19.76
CA HIS A 366 16.55 8.88 18.62
C HIS A 366 15.41 8.12 17.94
N LEU A 367 14.46 7.58 18.72
CA LEU A 367 13.30 6.90 18.20
C LEU A 367 12.41 7.85 17.38
N LEU A 368 12.13 9.05 17.91
CA LEU A 368 11.39 10.10 17.22
C LEU A 368 12.12 10.56 15.96
N ALA A 369 13.43 10.81 16.08
CA ALA A 369 14.25 11.21 14.93
C ALA A 369 14.27 10.15 13.83
N CYS A 370 14.29 8.86 14.21
CA CYS A 370 14.23 7.74 13.28
C CYS A 370 12.88 7.68 12.55
N ALA A 371 11.76 7.85 13.27
CA ALA A 371 10.41 7.86 12.69
C ALA A 371 10.24 9.01 11.69
N VAL A 372 10.61 10.23 12.07
CA VAL A 372 10.54 11.40 11.18
C VAL A 372 11.50 11.25 9.99
N ALA A 373 12.72 10.76 10.21
CA ALA A 373 13.70 10.54 9.15
C ALA A 373 13.23 9.53 8.09
N ALA A 374 12.53 8.47 8.50
CA ALA A 374 11.92 7.54 7.57
C ALA A 374 10.86 8.22 6.70
N GLN A 375 9.99 9.02 7.31
CA GLN A 375 8.90 9.71 6.61
C GLN A 375 9.40 10.80 5.65
N CYS A 376 10.54 11.44 5.90
CA CYS A 376 11.07 12.50 5.04
C CYS A 376 11.16 12.14 3.54
N LEU A 377 11.43 10.89 3.21
CA LEU A 377 11.52 10.43 1.82
C LEU A 377 10.35 9.55 1.39
N THR A 378 9.58 9.00 2.33
CA THR A 378 8.45 8.12 2.00
C THR A 378 7.14 8.86 1.84
N LEU A 379 7.04 10.08 2.38
CA LEU A 379 5.80 10.85 2.39
C LEU A 379 5.15 11.05 1.01
N PRO A 380 5.89 11.33 -0.09
CA PRO A 380 5.27 11.47 -1.41
C PRO A 380 4.59 10.18 -1.89
N ILE A 381 5.19 9.03 -1.58
CA ILE A 381 4.64 7.72 -1.97
C ILE A 381 3.44 7.37 -1.08
N LEU A 382 3.51 7.68 0.22
CA LEU A 382 2.38 7.48 1.14
C LEU A 382 1.18 8.34 0.75
N ALA A 383 1.42 9.58 0.33
CA ALA A 383 0.38 10.49 -0.17
C ALA A 383 -0.27 9.99 -1.48
N ASP A 384 0.49 9.29 -2.33
CA ASP A 384 -0.03 8.66 -3.55
C ASP A 384 -0.83 7.38 -3.24
N MET A 385 -0.35 6.57 -2.28
CA MET A 385 -0.93 5.27 -1.94
C MET A 385 -2.24 5.35 -1.15
N ASP A 386 -2.31 6.25 -0.16
CA ASP A 386 -3.43 6.30 0.81
C ASP A 386 -4.12 7.67 0.84
N SER A 387 -3.61 8.64 0.08
CA SER A 387 -4.15 10.03 0.03
C SER A 387 -4.41 10.65 1.40
N ARG A 388 -3.81 10.13 2.49
CA ARG A 388 -3.98 10.58 3.86
C ARG A 388 -2.65 10.76 4.58
N LEU A 389 -2.53 11.83 5.35
CA LEU A 389 -1.41 12.05 6.27
C LEU A 389 -1.83 11.64 7.69
N VAL A 390 -1.37 10.49 8.14
CA VAL A 390 -1.70 9.96 9.46
C VAL A 390 -0.62 10.35 10.48
N LEU A 391 -0.82 11.45 11.19
CA LEU A 391 0.11 11.92 12.22
C LEU A 391 0.04 11.10 13.52
N ASN A 392 -1.06 10.37 13.76
CA ASN A 392 -1.22 9.42 14.86
C ASN A 392 -0.03 8.46 14.96
N GLY A 393 0.53 8.05 13.80
CA GLY A 393 1.64 7.11 13.68
C GLY A 393 2.93 7.56 14.36
N ILE A 394 3.15 8.85 14.58
CA ILE A 394 4.33 9.35 15.32
C ILE A 394 4.22 8.94 16.79
N GLY A 395 3.07 9.21 17.42
CA GLY A 395 2.80 8.86 18.81
C GLY A 395 2.67 7.35 19.02
N ALA A 396 1.86 6.70 18.18
CA ALA A 396 1.67 5.24 18.21
C ALA A 396 3.00 4.52 18.02
N GLY A 397 3.82 4.93 17.05
CA GLY A 397 5.12 4.34 16.78
C GLY A 397 6.09 4.42 17.96
N MET A 398 6.08 5.51 18.73
CA MET A 398 6.92 5.64 19.92
C MET A 398 6.62 4.57 21.00
N LEU A 399 5.38 4.11 21.10
CA LEU A 399 4.97 3.07 22.06
C LEU A 399 5.06 1.67 21.46
N VAL A 400 4.65 1.52 20.19
CA VAL A 400 4.53 0.23 19.49
C VAL A 400 5.90 -0.31 19.04
N LEU A 401 6.79 0.52 18.49
CA LEU A 401 8.09 0.06 17.97
C LEU A 401 8.98 -0.62 19.01
N PRO A 402 9.09 -0.14 20.29
CA PRO A 402 9.83 -0.87 21.32
C PRO A 402 9.25 -2.25 21.63
N MET A 403 7.92 -2.43 21.48
CA MET A 403 7.25 -3.72 21.73
C MET A 403 7.53 -4.74 20.61
N MET A 404 7.85 -4.27 19.39
CA MET A 404 8.10 -5.16 18.27
C MET A 404 9.25 -6.12 18.50
N THR A 405 10.35 -5.68 19.13
CA THR A 405 11.50 -6.55 19.38
C THR A 405 11.14 -7.76 20.26
N PRO A 406 10.52 -7.60 21.46
CA PRO A 406 10.10 -8.75 22.26
C PRO A 406 8.97 -9.57 21.60
N MET A 407 8.05 -8.94 20.86
CA MET A 407 7.01 -9.67 20.11
C MET A 407 7.62 -10.59 19.05
N LEU A 408 8.54 -10.08 18.23
CA LEU A 408 9.24 -10.87 17.22
C LEU A 408 10.07 -11.98 17.84
N LEU A 409 10.75 -11.71 18.95
CA LEU A 409 11.52 -12.71 19.67
C LEU A 409 10.61 -13.84 20.15
N LEU A 410 9.49 -13.50 20.78
CA LEU A 410 8.49 -14.48 21.23
C LEU A 410 7.90 -15.25 20.04
N GLY A 411 7.55 -14.58 18.94
CA GLY A 411 7.02 -15.22 17.72
C GLY A 411 8.00 -16.23 17.13
N TYR A 412 9.26 -15.84 16.95
CA TYR A 412 10.29 -16.76 16.40
C TYR A 412 10.67 -17.90 17.36
N LEU A 413 10.48 -17.76 18.67
CA LEU A 413 10.64 -18.85 19.63
C LEU A 413 9.38 -19.72 19.71
N LEU A 414 8.20 -19.13 19.57
CA LEU A 414 6.92 -19.82 19.64
C LEU A 414 6.71 -20.77 18.46
N ILE A 415 7.14 -20.38 17.25
CA ILE A 415 7.03 -21.22 16.06
C ILE A 415 7.63 -22.62 16.30
N PRO A 416 8.93 -22.78 16.56
CA PRO A 416 9.50 -24.11 16.82
C PRO A 416 8.93 -24.77 18.07
N ALA A 417 8.51 -24.01 19.08
CA ALA A 417 7.90 -24.56 20.28
C ALA A 417 6.55 -25.24 19.96
N LEU A 418 5.69 -24.61 19.17
CA LEU A 418 4.40 -25.16 18.74
C LEU A 418 4.55 -26.37 17.81
N TRP A 419 5.65 -26.44 17.04
CA TRP A 419 5.92 -27.59 16.17
C TRP A 419 6.52 -28.78 16.90
N LEU A 420 7.46 -28.54 17.81
CA LEU A 420 8.26 -29.60 18.46
C LEU A 420 7.73 -29.99 19.85
N PHE A 421 7.15 -29.03 20.60
CA PHE A 421 6.74 -29.20 22.01
C PHE A 421 5.45 -28.44 22.31
N PRO A 422 4.29 -28.79 21.67
CA PRO A 422 3.06 -28.00 21.81
C PRO A 422 2.58 -27.88 23.25
N GLU A 423 2.74 -28.91 24.07
CA GLU A 423 2.37 -28.88 25.50
C GLU A 423 3.22 -27.89 26.31
N GLY A 424 4.51 -27.76 25.99
CA GLY A 424 5.43 -26.84 26.66
C GLY A 424 5.35 -25.40 26.14
N ALA A 425 4.73 -25.17 24.99
CA ALA A 425 4.59 -23.85 24.37
C ALA A 425 3.78 -22.86 25.25
N GLY A 426 2.96 -23.35 26.20
CA GLY A 426 2.13 -22.53 27.08
C GLY A 426 2.90 -21.47 27.85
N LEU A 427 4.17 -21.72 28.19
CA LEU A 427 5.04 -20.74 28.85
C LEU A 427 5.29 -19.49 27.98
N LEU A 428 5.35 -19.65 26.64
CA LEU A 428 5.56 -18.57 25.68
C LEU A 428 4.23 -17.95 25.20
N VAL A 429 3.14 -18.72 25.22
CA VAL A 429 1.82 -18.28 24.79
C VAL A 429 1.29 -17.13 25.66
N LEU A 430 1.39 -17.24 26.97
CA LEU A 430 0.87 -16.22 27.89
C LEU A 430 1.53 -14.85 27.67
N PRO A 431 2.88 -14.71 27.73
CA PRO A 431 3.51 -13.41 27.47
C PRO A 431 3.27 -12.90 26.05
N ALA A 432 3.16 -13.78 25.04
CA ALA A 432 2.84 -13.39 23.69
C ALA A 432 1.42 -12.81 23.57
N ARG A 433 0.41 -13.46 24.19
CA ARG A 433 -0.96 -12.93 24.28
C ARG A 433 -1.02 -11.57 24.96
N LEU A 434 -0.40 -11.45 26.12
CA LEU A 434 -0.42 -10.19 26.87
C LEU A 434 0.22 -9.05 26.08
N LEU A 435 1.35 -9.31 25.44
CA LEU A 435 2.05 -8.30 24.67
C LEU A 435 1.30 -7.93 23.38
N GLY A 436 0.73 -8.92 22.69
CA GLY A 436 -0.08 -8.70 21.48
C GLY A 436 -1.39 -7.96 21.78
N SER A 437 -2.09 -8.32 22.86
CA SER A 437 -3.31 -7.61 23.25
C SER A 437 -3.02 -6.17 23.71
N LEU A 438 -1.88 -5.92 24.37
CA LEU A 438 -1.46 -4.57 24.72
C LEU A 438 -1.15 -3.74 23.47
N PHE A 439 -0.46 -4.35 22.49
CA PHE A 439 -0.18 -3.73 21.21
C PHE A 439 -1.48 -3.30 20.49
N LEU A 440 -2.46 -4.21 20.37
CA LEU A 440 -3.74 -3.94 19.73
C LEU A 440 -4.54 -2.83 20.44
N ARG A 441 -4.55 -2.83 21.78
CA ARG A 441 -5.18 -1.77 22.57
C ARG A 441 -4.53 -0.40 22.36
N ILE A 442 -3.20 -0.35 22.29
CA ILE A 442 -2.49 0.91 22.00
C ILE A 442 -2.83 1.39 20.58
N ALA A 443 -2.81 0.50 19.57
CA ALA A 443 -3.18 0.83 18.22
C ALA A 443 -4.64 1.33 18.15
N GLY A 444 -5.60 0.65 18.79
CA GLY A 444 -6.99 1.06 18.85
C GLY A 444 -7.22 2.40 19.55
N TRP A 445 -6.41 2.73 20.58
CA TRP A 445 -6.49 4.06 21.20
C TRP A 445 -6.01 5.16 20.25
N PHE A 446 -4.92 4.93 19.51
CA PHE A 446 -4.41 5.91 18.56
C PHE A 446 -5.27 6.03 17.29
N SER A 447 -5.95 4.97 16.85
CA SER A 447 -6.84 5.02 15.68
C SER A 447 -8.03 5.97 15.90
N GLY A 448 -8.51 6.11 17.14
CA GLY A 448 -9.57 7.04 17.50
C GLY A 448 -9.15 8.51 17.62
N LEU A 449 -7.87 8.86 17.37
CA LEU A 449 -7.43 10.26 17.46
C LEU A 449 -7.65 11.00 16.13
N PRO A 450 -8.09 12.28 16.15
CA PRO A 450 -8.48 13.03 14.96
C PRO A 450 -7.29 13.65 14.19
N PHE A 451 -6.08 13.05 14.24
CA PHE A 451 -4.90 13.59 13.54
C PHE A 451 -4.65 12.86 12.21
N ILE A 452 -5.72 12.63 11.46
CA ILE A 452 -5.71 12.06 10.10
C ILE A 452 -6.15 13.17 9.16
N PHE A 453 -5.29 13.55 8.21
CA PHE A 453 -5.53 14.66 7.30
C PHE A 453 -5.54 14.15 5.85
N PRO A 454 -6.60 14.42 5.07
CA PRO A 454 -6.62 14.06 3.66
C PRO A 454 -5.59 14.86 2.87
N LEU A 455 -4.90 14.21 1.94
CA LEU A 455 -3.94 14.81 0.99
C LEU A 455 -4.43 14.64 -0.46
N ASP A 456 -5.72 14.87 -0.68
CA ASP A 456 -6.39 14.54 -1.93
C ASP A 456 -6.19 15.58 -3.03
N THR A 457 -5.80 16.80 -2.67
CA THR A 457 -5.65 17.86 -3.67
C THR A 457 -4.35 17.69 -4.47
N PRO A 458 -4.37 17.99 -5.79
CA PRO A 458 -3.16 18.07 -6.60
C PRO A 458 -2.13 19.06 -6.02
N VAL A 459 -2.60 20.07 -5.29
CA VAL A 459 -1.75 21.09 -4.64
C VAL A 459 -0.99 20.48 -3.48
N SER A 460 -1.66 19.75 -2.56
CA SER A 460 -1.02 19.12 -1.41
C SER A 460 0.01 18.08 -1.85
N ARG A 461 -0.32 17.22 -2.83
CA ARG A 461 0.60 16.25 -3.41
C ARG A 461 1.82 16.93 -4.04
N THR A 462 1.62 18.00 -4.81
CA THR A 462 2.71 18.75 -5.46
C THR A 462 3.62 19.38 -4.41
N VAL A 463 3.07 19.94 -3.36
CA VAL A 463 3.87 20.57 -2.29
C VAL A 463 4.67 19.52 -1.53
N VAL A 464 4.10 18.38 -1.17
CA VAL A 464 4.83 17.29 -0.54
C VAL A 464 6.00 16.82 -1.42
N LEU A 465 5.77 16.68 -2.73
CA LEU A 465 6.81 16.32 -3.70
C LEU A 465 7.93 17.39 -3.75
N LEU A 466 7.58 18.67 -3.88
CA LEU A 466 8.54 19.77 -3.92
C LEU A 466 9.33 19.88 -2.63
N MET A 467 8.71 19.69 -1.48
CA MET A 467 9.38 19.68 -0.17
C MET A 467 10.39 18.54 -0.07
N THR A 468 10.00 17.34 -0.50
CA THR A 468 10.91 16.18 -0.51
C THR A 468 12.08 16.42 -1.47
N LEU A 469 11.80 16.97 -2.67
CA LEU A 469 12.84 17.33 -3.64
C LEU A 469 13.80 18.37 -3.07
N LEU A 470 13.29 19.41 -2.44
CA LEU A 470 14.10 20.45 -1.76
C LEU A 470 15.01 19.84 -0.69
N LEU A 471 14.47 18.93 0.14
CA LEU A 471 15.24 18.23 1.16
C LEU A 471 16.38 17.40 0.55
N VAL A 472 16.11 16.68 -0.54
CA VAL A 472 17.10 15.90 -1.29
C VAL A 472 18.18 16.81 -1.86
N VAL A 473 17.81 17.93 -2.47
CA VAL A 473 18.76 18.92 -3.04
C VAL A 473 19.65 19.51 -1.94
N ILE A 474 19.09 19.91 -0.80
CA ILE A 474 19.84 20.46 0.33
C ILE A 474 20.86 19.44 0.87
N THR A 475 20.49 18.18 0.93
CA THR A 475 21.40 17.13 1.42
C THR A 475 22.46 16.71 0.40
N ALA A 476 22.14 16.77 -0.89
CA ALA A 476 23.06 16.45 -1.97
C ALA A 476 24.16 17.52 -2.12
N LEU A 477 23.82 18.80 -1.90
CA LEU A 477 24.74 19.92 -2.07
C LEU A 477 25.46 20.26 -0.76
N PRO A 478 26.78 20.12 -0.64
CA PRO A 478 27.53 20.40 0.58
C PRO A 478 27.37 21.87 1.06
N VAL A 479 27.24 22.80 0.13
CA VAL A 479 27.03 24.23 0.43
C VAL A 479 25.65 24.48 1.05
N ALA A 480 24.63 23.72 0.65
CA ALA A 480 23.26 23.90 1.10
C ALA A 480 22.98 23.24 2.48
N ARG A 481 23.86 22.38 2.99
CA ARG A 481 23.68 21.68 4.28
C ARG A 481 23.50 22.63 5.48
N ARG A 482 24.05 23.84 5.40
CA ARG A 482 23.81 24.88 6.43
C ARG A 482 22.36 25.34 6.52
N PHE A 483 21.58 25.12 5.44
CA PHE A 483 20.17 25.47 5.39
C PHE A 483 19.25 24.30 5.80
N PHE A 484 19.78 23.14 6.19
CA PHE A 484 18.98 21.99 6.58
C PHE A 484 17.97 22.31 7.69
N ARG A 485 18.43 22.95 8.77
CA ARG A 485 17.55 23.34 9.90
C ARG A 485 16.44 24.32 9.50
N PRO A 486 16.74 25.48 8.85
CA PRO A 486 15.68 26.38 8.42
C PRO A 486 14.75 25.77 7.35
N ALA A 487 15.27 24.91 6.47
CA ALA A 487 14.45 24.24 5.48
C ALA A 487 13.48 23.21 6.12
N MET A 488 13.90 22.47 7.13
CA MET A 488 13.03 21.56 7.90
C MET A 488 11.92 22.33 8.62
N LEU A 489 12.25 23.44 9.28
CA LEU A 489 11.25 24.28 9.96
C LEU A 489 10.28 24.92 8.97
N ALA A 490 10.81 25.50 7.87
CA ALA A 490 9.97 26.07 6.82
C ALA A 490 9.05 25.00 6.20
N GLY A 491 9.59 23.82 5.97
CA GLY A 491 8.81 22.68 5.45
C GLY A 491 7.66 22.29 6.36
N ALA A 492 7.95 22.07 7.62
CA ALA A 492 6.93 21.74 8.60
C ALA A 492 5.86 22.83 8.69
N SER A 493 6.27 24.13 8.70
CA SER A 493 5.35 25.25 8.73
C SER A 493 4.46 25.33 7.48
N ILE A 494 5.03 25.10 6.29
CA ILE A 494 4.27 25.07 5.03
C ILE A 494 3.27 23.90 5.04
N CYS A 495 3.67 22.71 5.48
CA CYS A 495 2.75 21.57 5.61
C CYS A 495 1.58 21.89 6.56
N CYS A 496 1.87 22.45 7.74
CA CYS A 496 0.82 22.86 8.69
C CYS A 496 -0.14 23.91 8.10
N LEU A 497 0.40 24.91 7.40
CA LEU A 497 -0.42 25.95 6.77
C LEU A 497 -1.29 25.39 5.64
N LEU A 498 -0.77 24.45 4.85
CA LEU A 498 -1.54 23.81 3.78
C LEU A 498 -2.65 22.94 4.34
N ILE A 499 -2.36 22.14 5.37
CA ILE A 499 -3.38 21.35 6.06
C ILE A 499 -4.46 22.26 6.63
N ALA A 500 -4.06 23.35 7.29
CA ALA A 500 -5.01 24.29 7.85
C ALA A 500 -5.84 24.98 6.76
N TRP A 501 -5.24 25.30 5.62
CA TRP A 501 -5.97 25.89 4.49
C TRP A 501 -6.96 24.88 3.87
N GLU A 502 -6.54 23.63 3.64
CA GLU A 502 -7.46 22.61 3.13
C GLU A 502 -8.65 22.39 4.08
N GLN A 503 -8.39 22.29 5.37
CA GLN A 503 -9.46 22.17 6.36
C GLN A 503 -10.39 23.40 6.38
N TRP A 504 -9.82 24.60 6.23
CA TRP A 504 -10.62 25.82 6.15
C TRP A 504 -11.44 25.88 4.85
N GLU A 505 -10.89 25.38 3.74
CA GLU A 505 -11.59 25.33 2.44
C GLU A 505 -12.75 24.31 2.45
N LEU A 506 -12.57 23.18 3.14
CA LEU A 506 -13.61 22.16 3.28
C LEU A 506 -14.72 22.58 4.26
N ALA A 507 -14.37 23.39 5.26
CA ALA A 507 -15.35 23.88 6.23
C ALA A 507 -16.41 24.75 5.56
N GLY A 508 -17.68 24.32 5.65
CA GLY A 508 -18.83 25.01 5.06
C GLY A 508 -18.98 24.80 3.54
N SER A 509 -18.22 23.91 2.91
CA SER A 509 -18.45 23.50 1.53
C SER A 509 -19.26 22.22 1.44
N VAL A 510 -20.08 22.08 0.40
CA VAL A 510 -20.71 20.83 0.02
C VAL A 510 -19.80 20.13 -0.98
N GLN A 511 -19.40 18.91 -0.64
CA GLN A 511 -18.63 18.06 -1.53
C GLN A 511 -19.57 17.13 -2.29
N VAL A 512 -19.47 17.12 -3.59
CA VAL A 512 -20.21 16.22 -4.46
C VAL A 512 -19.23 15.28 -5.13
N ILE A 513 -19.34 14.00 -4.82
CA ILE A 513 -18.46 12.96 -5.34
C ILE A 513 -19.31 11.98 -6.14
N SER A 514 -18.98 11.84 -7.42
CA SER A 514 -19.60 10.86 -8.31
C SER A 514 -18.57 9.84 -8.75
N ARG A 515 -18.92 8.56 -8.59
CA ARG A 515 -18.10 7.43 -9.03
C ARG A 515 -18.98 6.41 -9.73
N GLY A 516 -18.74 6.19 -11.03
CA GLY A 516 -19.63 5.38 -11.84
C GLY A 516 -21.07 5.87 -11.76
N GLU A 517 -22.00 5.00 -11.40
CA GLU A 517 -23.41 5.34 -11.18
C GLU A 517 -23.68 5.86 -9.76
N ASP A 518 -22.75 5.67 -8.82
CA ASP A 518 -22.91 6.11 -7.43
C ASP A 518 -22.67 7.61 -7.26
N LEU A 519 -23.32 8.19 -6.23
CA LEU A 519 -23.18 9.60 -5.88
C LEU A 519 -23.13 9.75 -4.35
N MET A 520 -22.24 10.60 -3.89
CA MET A 520 -22.15 11.02 -2.49
C MET A 520 -22.17 12.54 -2.41
N LEU A 521 -22.98 13.05 -1.50
CA LEU A 521 -22.98 14.44 -1.06
C LEU A 521 -22.50 14.45 0.37
N LEU A 522 -21.48 15.25 0.68
CA LEU A 522 -20.92 15.36 2.01
C LEU A 522 -20.83 16.82 2.43
N GLN A 523 -21.32 17.14 3.61
CA GLN A 523 -21.22 18.46 4.24
C GLN A 523 -21.04 18.31 5.75
N ASP A 524 -19.98 18.90 6.30
CA ASP A 524 -19.68 18.90 7.74
C ASP A 524 -19.78 17.52 8.42
N GLY A 525 -19.34 16.45 7.72
CA GLY A 525 -19.37 15.06 8.19
C GLY A 525 -20.70 14.32 7.93
N HIS A 526 -21.74 15.00 7.50
CA HIS A 526 -23.05 14.43 7.15
C HIS A 526 -23.10 14.04 5.68
N ALA A 527 -23.47 12.79 5.39
CA ALA A 527 -23.46 12.26 4.03
C ALA A 527 -24.84 11.85 3.53
N VAL A 528 -25.11 12.12 2.26
CA VAL A 528 -26.17 11.46 1.49
C VAL A 528 -25.55 10.61 0.43
N VAL A 529 -25.91 9.33 0.38
CA VAL A 529 -25.31 8.35 -0.50
C VAL A 529 -26.37 7.73 -1.40
N LEU A 530 -26.11 7.74 -2.72
CA LEU A 530 -26.86 6.99 -3.71
C LEU A 530 -26.03 5.78 -4.13
N LEU A 531 -26.57 4.58 -3.95
CA LEU A 531 -25.98 3.33 -4.40
C LEU A 531 -26.75 2.80 -5.61
N ALA A 532 -26.11 2.80 -6.76
CA ALA A 532 -26.66 2.33 -8.02
C ALA A 532 -25.79 1.24 -8.66
N ASP A 533 -24.47 1.30 -8.44
CA ASP A 533 -23.52 0.36 -9.02
C ASP A 533 -23.42 -0.94 -8.19
N ARG A 534 -23.16 -2.06 -8.88
CA ARG A 534 -23.02 -3.38 -8.24
C ARG A 534 -21.74 -3.50 -7.41
N ASP A 535 -20.67 -2.85 -7.84
CA ASP A 535 -19.36 -2.90 -7.20
C ASP A 535 -19.04 -1.56 -6.53
N SER A 536 -19.95 -1.06 -5.68
CA SER A 536 -19.85 0.25 -5.05
C SER A 536 -18.60 0.38 -4.17
N GLU A 537 -17.80 1.40 -4.43
CA GLU A 537 -16.63 1.78 -3.63
C GLU A 537 -16.92 2.97 -2.68
N MET A 538 -18.21 3.27 -2.44
CA MET A 538 -18.62 4.41 -1.60
C MET A 538 -18.13 4.31 -0.16
N LEU A 539 -17.91 3.12 0.38
CA LEU A 539 -17.29 2.96 1.70
C LEU A 539 -15.91 3.61 1.79
N GLU A 540 -15.07 3.40 0.78
CA GLU A 540 -13.75 4.03 0.74
C GLU A 540 -13.85 5.55 0.57
N GLU A 541 -14.80 6.02 -0.22
CA GLU A 541 -15.04 7.47 -0.38
C GLU A 541 -15.55 8.12 0.92
N LEU A 542 -16.43 7.48 1.66
CA LEU A 542 -16.89 7.95 2.97
C LEU A 542 -15.74 8.05 3.97
N ARG A 543 -14.92 6.99 4.06
CA ARG A 543 -13.73 6.97 4.92
C ARG A 543 -12.72 8.04 4.52
N ARG A 544 -12.49 8.19 3.22
CA ARG A 544 -11.52 9.10 2.63
C ARG A 544 -11.86 10.56 2.90
N ASN A 545 -13.13 10.91 2.78
CA ASN A 545 -13.60 12.29 2.92
C ASN A 545 -14.08 12.63 4.34
N GLY A 546 -13.90 11.73 5.31
CA GLY A 546 -14.16 11.99 6.72
C GLY A 546 -15.65 12.09 7.04
N ALA A 547 -16.51 11.31 6.37
CA ALA A 547 -17.91 11.20 6.73
C ALA A 547 -18.05 10.65 8.16
N GLU A 548 -18.91 11.25 8.96
CA GLU A 548 -19.20 10.79 10.32
C GLU A 548 -20.50 9.99 10.36
N GLN A 549 -21.48 10.36 9.50
CA GLN A 549 -22.80 9.77 9.48
C GLN A 549 -23.43 9.83 8.09
N ILE A 550 -24.23 8.82 7.75
CA ILE A 550 -25.11 8.84 6.59
C ILE A 550 -26.52 9.27 7.05
N ASP A 551 -26.95 10.44 6.62
CA ASP A 551 -28.29 10.93 6.93
C ASP A 551 -29.35 10.26 6.06
N LEU A 552 -29.05 10.07 4.77
CA LEU A 552 -29.94 9.42 3.82
C LEU A 552 -29.16 8.49 2.89
N LEU A 553 -29.60 7.24 2.85
CA LEU A 553 -29.10 6.25 1.89
C LEU A 553 -30.19 5.96 0.85
N ILE A 554 -29.89 6.19 -0.41
CA ILE A 554 -30.77 5.87 -1.55
C ILE A 554 -30.24 4.64 -2.25
N VAL A 555 -31.04 3.59 -2.35
CA VAL A 555 -30.68 2.34 -3.03
C VAL A 555 -31.49 2.20 -4.31
N GLU A 556 -30.82 2.12 -5.46
CA GLU A 556 -31.53 2.03 -6.74
C GLU A 556 -32.05 0.63 -7.06
N SER A 557 -31.31 -0.40 -6.68
CA SER A 557 -31.67 -1.79 -7.00
C SER A 557 -31.15 -2.76 -5.94
N TYR A 558 -31.44 -4.05 -6.11
CA TYR A 558 -30.88 -5.09 -5.23
C TYR A 558 -29.39 -5.38 -5.51
N ALA A 559 -28.92 -5.06 -6.69
CA ALA A 559 -27.54 -5.40 -7.11
C ALA A 559 -26.45 -4.78 -6.21
N PRO A 560 -26.49 -3.49 -5.84
CA PRO A 560 -25.53 -2.91 -4.91
C PRO A 560 -25.50 -3.58 -3.53
N LEU A 561 -26.64 -4.06 -3.06
CA LEU A 561 -26.76 -4.70 -1.73
C LEU A 561 -26.09 -6.08 -1.66
N GLN A 562 -25.77 -6.70 -2.79
CA GLN A 562 -25.08 -7.99 -2.84
C GLN A 562 -23.55 -7.82 -2.71
N ALA A 563 -23.02 -6.60 -2.82
CA ALA A 563 -21.62 -6.33 -2.68
C ALA A 563 -21.19 -6.45 -1.20
N GLU A 564 -20.06 -7.11 -0.97
CA GLU A 564 -19.49 -7.28 0.37
C GLU A 564 -19.18 -5.92 1.04
N GLY A 565 -18.69 -4.95 0.24
CA GLY A 565 -18.43 -3.58 0.69
C GLY A 565 -19.68 -2.81 1.15
N THR A 566 -20.85 -3.08 0.57
CA THR A 566 -22.10 -2.43 1.00
C THR A 566 -22.55 -2.91 2.38
N LEU A 567 -22.37 -4.18 2.70
CA LEU A 567 -22.66 -4.70 4.04
C LEU A 567 -21.77 -4.06 5.11
N GLU A 568 -20.49 -3.88 4.78
CA GLU A 568 -19.53 -3.21 5.64
C GLU A 568 -19.86 -1.72 5.79
N LEU A 569 -20.29 -1.05 4.71
CA LEU A 569 -20.75 0.34 4.72
C LEU A 569 -21.94 0.52 5.68
N LEU A 570 -22.96 -0.33 5.59
CA LEU A 570 -24.15 -0.27 6.44
C LEU A 570 -23.85 -0.53 7.93
N ARG A 571 -22.82 -1.32 8.22
CA ARG A 571 -22.37 -1.59 9.60
C ARG A 571 -21.54 -0.45 10.18
N GLU A 572 -20.68 0.13 9.39
CA GLU A 572 -19.75 1.20 9.82
C GLU A 572 -20.46 2.56 9.89
N TYR A 573 -21.32 2.83 8.90
CA TYR A 573 -22.10 4.07 8.78
C TYR A 573 -23.59 3.75 8.75
N PRO A 574 -24.23 3.40 9.88
CA PRO A 574 -25.65 3.09 9.90
C PRO A 574 -26.45 4.34 9.48
N PRO A 575 -27.22 4.27 8.37
CA PRO A 575 -27.97 5.43 7.88
C PRO A 575 -29.11 5.81 8.81
N LEU A 576 -29.41 7.10 8.91
CA LEU A 576 -30.58 7.57 9.66
C LEU A 576 -31.88 7.26 8.94
N GLN A 577 -31.89 7.31 7.61
CA GLN A 577 -33.04 7.03 6.77
C GLN A 577 -32.59 6.28 5.52
N ILE A 578 -33.38 5.31 5.06
CA ILE A 578 -33.13 4.54 3.84
C ILE A 578 -34.29 4.77 2.88
N ALA A 579 -33.98 5.06 1.64
CA ALA A 579 -34.92 5.09 0.54
C ALA A 579 -34.60 3.93 -0.43
N ALA A 580 -35.57 3.01 -0.56
CA ALA A 580 -35.37 1.78 -1.32
C ALA A 580 -36.57 1.48 -2.23
N PRO A 581 -36.38 0.65 -3.29
CA PRO A 581 -37.49 0.21 -4.12
C PRO A 581 -38.49 -0.64 -3.34
N ASP A 582 -39.78 -0.52 -3.68
CA ASP A 582 -40.85 -1.37 -3.13
C ASP A 582 -40.73 -2.83 -3.62
N SER A 583 -39.64 -3.47 -3.22
CA SER A 583 -39.32 -4.86 -3.52
C SER A 583 -39.16 -5.63 -2.23
N GLY A 584 -39.97 -6.66 -2.03
CA GLY A 584 -39.91 -7.47 -0.81
C GLY A 584 -38.53 -8.03 -0.49
N ALA A 585 -37.71 -8.31 -1.50
CA ALA A 585 -36.34 -8.79 -1.31
C ALA A 585 -35.41 -7.71 -0.77
N VAL A 586 -35.49 -6.48 -1.29
CA VAL A 586 -34.68 -5.35 -0.84
C VAL A 586 -35.06 -4.93 0.57
N THR A 587 -36.37 -4.76 0.82
CA THR A 587 -36.87 -4.38 2.12
C THR A 587 -36.53 -5.39 3.20
N SER A 588 -36.76 -6.70 2.94
CA SER A 588 -36.40 -7.75 3.91
C SER A 588 -34.90 -7.84 4.18
N TYR A 589 -34.05 -7.57 3.18
CA TYR A 589 -32.59 -7.54 3.38
C TYR A 589 -32.19 -6.35 4.26
N LEU A 590 -32.70 -5.15 3.97
CA LEU A 590 -32.37 -3.94 4.70
C LEU A 590 -32.89 -3.98 6.15
N GLU A 591 -34.11 -4.49 6.37
CA GLU A 591 -34.69 -4.72 7.72
C GLU A 591 -33.88 -5.72 8.55
N ALA A 592 -33.20 -6.67 7.90
CA ALA A 592 -32.33 -7.64 8.58
C ALA A 592 -30.97 -7.07 8.97
N VAL A 593 -30.53 -6.00 8.30
CA VAL A 593 -29.16 -5.42 8.45
C VAL A 593 -29.18 -4.09 9.20
N CYS A 594 -30.24 -3.29 9.05
CA CYS A 594 -30.35 -1.92 9.59
C CYS A 594 -31.65 -1.71 10.35
N ASP A 595 -31.58 -0.93 11.45
CA ASP A 595 -32.76 -0.47 12.21
C ASP A 595 -33.34 0.86 11.70
N ALA A 596 -32.89 1.35 10.54
CA ALA A 596 -33.29 2.63 9.98
C ALA A 596 -34.67 2.56 9.30
N PRO A 597 -35.50 3.63 9.37
CA PRO A 597 -36.77 3.68 8.68
C PRO A 597 -36.57 3.62 7.15
N ILE A 598 -37.31 2.72 6.51
CA ILE A 598 -37.29 2.52 5.07
C ILE A 598 -38.49 3.23 4.44
N THR A 599 -38.19 4.08 3.44
CA THR A 599 -39.22 4.82 2.67
C THR A 599 -39.16 4.40 1.19
N SER A 600 -40.32 4.56 0.50
CA SER A 600 -40.34 4.30 -0.95
C SER A 600 -39.49 5.32 -1.69
N ARG A 601 -38.71 4.84 -2.68
CA ARG A 601 -37.78 5.66 -3.48
C ARG A 601 -38.42 6.33 -4.72
N GLU A 602 -39.72 6.19 -4.97
CA GLU A 602 -40.33 6.67 -6.23
C GLU A 602 -40.14 8.17 -6.45
N GLN A 603 -40.23 8.94 -5.39
CA GLN A 603 -39.95 10.37 -5.37
C GLN A 603 -39.48 10.78 -3.97
N ILE A 604 -38.29 11.35 -3.86
CA ILE A 604 -37.69 11.79 -2.60
C ILE A 604 -37.36 13.28 -2.74
N GLU A 605 -37.82 14.05 -1.77
CA GLU A 605 -37.37 15.42 -1.58
C GLU A 605 -36.80 15.52 -0.18
N ALA A 606 -35.52 15.84 -0.07
CA ALA A 606 -34.83 16.02 1.20
C ALA A 606 -34.16 17.39 1.24
N VAL A 607 -34.33 18.08 2.37
CA VAL A 607 -33.59 19.30 2.67
C VAL A 607 -32.49 18.92 3.65
N LEU A 608 -31.26 19.10 3.24
CA LEU A 608 -30.06 18.75 4.00
C LEU A 608 -29.53 19.99 4.73
N PRO A 609 -28.58 19.83 5.67
CA PRO A 609 -27.90 20.96 6.27
C PRO A 609 -27.36 21.94 5.23
N GLY A 610 -27.45 23.27 5.45
CA GLY A 610 -26.94 24.28 4.49
C GLY A 610 -27.92 24.65 3.37
N ASP A 611 -29.21 24.39 3.52
CA ASP A 611 -30.27 24.68 2.52
C ASP A 611 -30.10 23.93 1.19
N LEU A 612 -29.38 22.81 1.22
CA LEU A 612 -29.21 21.94 0.08
C LEU A 612 -30.49 21.13 -0.14
N GLN A 613 -31.12 21.29 -1.29
CA GLN A 613 -32.30 20.54 -1.68
C GLN A 613 -31.92 19.41 -2.60
N LEU A 614 -32.23 18.19 -2.22
CA LEU A 614 -32.04 16.99 -3.03
C LEU A 614 -33.41 16.49 -3.48
N ARG A 615 -33.56 16.29 -4.76
CA ARG A 615 -34.71 15.67 -5.38
C ARG A 615 -34.27 14.46 -6.19
N TYR A 616 -34.77 13.31 -5.81
CA TYR A 616 -34.53 12.07 -6.55
C TYR A 616 -35.85 11.64 -7.19
N GLN A 617 -35.80 11.28 -8.48
CA GLN A 617 -36.91 10.71 -9.21
C GLN A 617 -36.47 9.50 -10.00
N ARG A 618 -37.14 8.37 -9.80
CA ARG A 618 -36.85 7.11 -10.48
C ARG A 618 -36.88 7.26 -11.99
N GLY A 619 -35.83 6.80 -12.70
CA GLY A 619 -35.71 6.86 -14.15
C GLY A 619 -35.40 8.25 -14.72
N VAL A 620 -35.28 9.25 -13.85
CA VAL A 620 -34.87 10.61 -14.23
C VAL A 620 -33.46 10.89 -13.65
N GLY A 621 -33.24 10.65 -12.37
CA GLY A 621 -31.94 10.84 -11.72
C GLY A 621 -32.01 11.66 -10.45
N VAL A 622 -30.89 12.24 -10.07
CA VAL A 622 -30.72 13.09 -8.89
C VAL A 622 -30.55 14.55 -9.31
N GLU A 623 -31.39 15.39 -8.76
CA GLU A 623 -31.31 16.84 -8.83
C GLU A 623 -30.81 17.36 -7.48
N VAL A 624 -29.74 18.11 -7.47
CA VAL A 624 -29.24 18.80 -6.26
C VAL A 624 -29.24 20.29 -6.54
N SER A 625 -29.97 21.03 -5.76
CA SER A 625 -29.98 22.47 -5.84
C SER A 625 -29.48 23.09 -4.54
N CYS A 626 -28.57 24.04 -4.66
CA CYS A 626 -28.00 24.80 -3.56
C CYS A 626 -27.91 26.27 -3.99
N SER A 627 -28.65 27.15 -3.33
CA SER A 627 -28.73 28.57 -3.71
C SER A 627 -29.06 28.76 -5.20
N ASP A 628 -28.10 29.18 -6.00
CA ASP A 628 -28.24 29.42 -7.45
C ASP A 628 -27.62 28.32 -8.32
N ILE A 629 -27.19 27.18 -7.73
CA ILE A 629 -26.50 26.12 -8.46
C ILE A 629 -27.41 24.91 -8.61
N LEU A 630 -27.57 24.43 -9.83
CA LEU A 630 -28.32 23.23 -10.19
C LEU A 630 -27.39 22.16 -10.74
N LEU A 631 -27.24 21.05 -10.00
CA LEU A 631 -26.49 19.89 -10.42
C LEU A 631 -27.47 18.76 -10.78
N LEU A 632 -27.27 18.13 -11.92
CA LEU A 632 -28.06 17.01 -12.39
C LEU A 632 -27.20 15.80 -12.67
N LYS A 633 -27.63 14.61 -12.22
CA LYS A 633 -27.06 13.31 -12.56
C LYS A 633 -28.14 12.43 -13.20
N PHE A 634 -27.97 12.05 -14.45
CA PHE A 634 -28.94 11.29 -15.23
C PHE A 634 -28.30 10.09 -15.96
N GLN A 635 -29.12 9.10 -16.23
CA GLN A 635 -28.77 7.94 -17.06
C GLN A 635 -28.93 8.18 -18.57
N ASP A 636 -29.88 9.08 -18.99
CA ASP A 636 -30.16 9.39 -20.41
C ASP A 636 -30.35 10.89 -20.64
N VAL A 637 -29.63 11.46 -21.63
CA VAL A 637 -29.23 12.88 -21.60
C VAL A 637 -29.98 13.79 -22.59
N TYR A 638 -30.51 13.26 -23.68
CA TYR A 638 -30.81 14.14 -24.83
C TYR A 638 -31.99 15.10 -24.68
N ASP A 639 -33.01 14.73 -23.91
CA ASP A 639 -34.22 15.57 -23.79
C ASP A 639 -34.20 16.49 -22.56
N ILE A 640 -33.38 16.20 -21.57
CA ILE A 640 -33.40 16.82 -20.23
C ILE A 640 -32.57 18.12 -20.20
N ILE A 641 -31.43 18.18 -20.90
CA ILE A 641 -30.57 19.38 -20.93
C ILE A 641 -31.35 20.61 -21.46
N LYS A 642 -32.28 20.41 -22.38
CA LYS A 642 -33.11 21.49 -22.92
C LYS A 642 -34.17 22.02 -21.94
N GLN A 643 -34.54 21.20 -20.94
CA GLN A 643 -35.61 21.53 -20.00
C GLN A 643 -35.10 22.22 -18.74
N TYR A 644 -33.91 21.86 -18.27
CA TYR A 644 -33.44 22.26 -16.94
C TYR A 644 -32.26 23.22 -16.92
N GLU A 645 -31.53 23.44 -18.04
CA GLU A 645 -30.32 24.29 -18.12
C GLU A 645 -29.38 24.14 -16.91
N PRO A 646 -28.86 22.92 -16.60
CA PRO A 646 -28.08 22.67 -15.41
C PRO A 646 -26.73 23.41 -15.45
N ASP A 647 -26.23 23.81 -14.28
CA ASP A 647 -24.89 24.36 -14.15
C ASP A 647 -23.82 23.26 -14.25
N VAL A 648 -24.13 22.06 -13.76
CA VAL A 648 -23.27 20.88 -13.83
C VAL A 648 -24.09 19.66 -14.22
N LEU A 649 -23.57 18.87 -15.15
CA LEU A 649 -24.12 17.60 -15.58
C LEU A 649 -23.13 16.49 -15.28
N LEU A 650 -23.55 15.51 -14.50
CA LEU A 650 -22.79 14.29 -14.21
C LEU A 650 -23.36 13.14 -15.03
N LEU A 651 -22.49 12.46 -15.77
CA LEU A 651 -22.83 11.30 -16.58
C LEU A 651 -22.01 10.10 -16.12
N PRO A 652 -22.60 8.90 -16.05
CA PRO A 652 -21.84 7.68 -15.79
C PRO A 652 -20.68 7.52 -16.79
N GLU A 653 -19.51 7.12 -16.28
CA GLU A 653 -18.30 6.86 -17.10
C GLU A 653 -17.83 8.03 -17.98
N GLN A 654 -18.25 9.26 -17.70
CA GLN A 654 -17.84 10.45 -18.43
C GLN A 654 -17.40 11.57 -17.49
N LYS A 655 -16.54 12.46 -18.01
CA LYS A 655 -16.18 13.67 -17.28
C LYS A 655 -17.40 14.58 -17.11
N ALA A 656 -17.53 15.17 -15.93
CA ALA A 656 -18.59 16.13 -15.66
C ALA A 656 -18.53 17.31 -16.64
N GLN A 657 -19.69 17.72 -17.13
CA GLN A 657 -19.82 18.89 -17.98
C GLN A 657 -20.23 20.08 -17.12
N VAL A 658 -19.32 21.03 -16.91
CA VAL A 658 -19.57 22.26 -16.14
C VAL A 658 -19.91 23.36 -17.13
N TYR A 659 -21.17 23.85 -17.10
CA TYR A 659 -21.68 24.89 -17.99
C TYR A 659 -21.50 26.30 -17.39
N ARG A 660 -21.65 26.44 -16.05
CA ARG A 660 -21.41 27.67 -15.32
C ARG A 660 -20.42 27.44 -14.18
N ALA A 661 -19.37 28.26 -14.11
CA ALA A 661 -18.26 28.05 -13.16
C ALA A 661 -18.38 28.91 -11.88
N GLY A 662 -19.45 29.70 -11.71
CA GLY A 662 -19.63 30.56 -10.54
C GLY A 662 -19.96 29.76 -9.28
N GLY A 663 -19.11 29.79 -8.25
CA GLY A 663 -19.36 29.09 -6.97
C GLY A 663 -19.03 27.61 -6.97
N ILE A 664 -18.45 27.08 -8.06
CA ILE A 664 -18.08 25.66 -8.19
C ILE A 664 -16.57 25.55 -8.35
N ARG A 665 -15.95 24.69 -7.57
CA ARG A 665 -14.55 24.30 -7.74
C ARG A 665 -14.45 22.83 -8.09
N VAL A 666 -13.89 22.53 -9.23
CA VAL A 666 -13.63 21.16 -9.66
C VAL A 666 -12.31 20.72 -9.05
N ARG A 667 -12.33 19.74 -8.14
CA ARG A 667 -11.14 19.11 -7.55
C ARG A 667 -10.62 17.97 -8.42
N GLU A 668 -11.53 17.13 -8.89
CA GLU A 668 -11.21 16.02 -9.78
C GLU A 668 -12.29 15.89 -10.84
N ASN A 669 -11.93 15.57 -12.08
CA ASN A 669 -12.87 15.33 -13.16
C ASN A 669 -12.26 14.32 -14.12
N THR A 670 -12.41 13.05 -13.79
CA THR A 670 -12.01 11.91 -14.62
C THR A 670 -13.26 11.17 -15.11
N ALA A 671 -13.11 10.18 -15.98
CA ALA A 671 -14.24 9.36 -16.42
C ALA A 671 -14.77 8.48 -15.27
N GLU A 672 -13.91 8.12 -14.31
CA GLU A 672 -14.24 7.22 -13.21
C GLU A 672 -14.69 7.95 -11.96
N ARG A 673 -14.11 9.12 -11.68
CA ARG A 673 -14.38 9.88 -10.47
C ARG A 673 -14.49 11.38 -10.78
N THR A 674 -15.54 12.00 -10.27
CA THR A 674 -15.71 13.47 -10.27
C THR A 674 -15.90 13.96 -8.85
N GLU A 675 -15.13 14.98 -8.46
CA GLU A 675 -15.25 15.66 -7.17
C GLU A 675 -15.41 17.16 -7.37
N LEU A 676 -16.48 17.70 -6.84
CA LEU A 676 -16.85 19.10 -6.94
C LEU A 676 -17.08 19.68 -5.54
N LEU A 677 -16.65 20.91 -5.32
CA LEU A 677 -16.92 21.68 -4.11
C LEU A 677 -17.86 22.84 -4.43
N PHE A 678 -18.86 22.99 -3.60
CA PHE A 678 -19.81 24.09 -3.63
C PHE A 678 -19.74 24.84 -2.29
N TRP A 679 -19.75 26.16 -2.35
CA TRP A 679 -19.90 27.00 -1.16
C TRP A 679 -21.33 27.51 -1.09
N THR A 680 -22.01 27.21 0.02
CA THR A 680 -23.37 27.67 0.32
C THR A 680 -23.38 29.11 0.78
#